data_70b235272374876d1a84f5653b89eb61
#
_entry.id   70b235272374876d1a84f5653b89eb61
#
_cell.length_a   1.000
_cell.length_b   1.000
_cell.length_c   1.000
_cell.angle_alpha   90.00
_cell.angle_beta   90.00
_cell.angle_gamma   90.00
#
_symmetry.space_group_name_H-M   'P 1'
#
loop_
_entity.id
_entity.type
_entity.pdbx_description
1 polymer ?
#
loop_
_entity_poly.entity_id
_entity_poly.type
_entity_poly.pdbx_seq_one_letter_code
_entity_poly.pdbx_strand_id
1 'polypeptide(L)'
;MLELIDIRKEYKTGDVTVEALKGISLQFRESEFVSILGPSGCGKTTMLNLIGGLDKYTDGDLIINGRSTKDYKDRDWDSYRNHSVGFVFQSYNLIPHQSVLQNVELALSLSGVSKSERRKRAKEALEAVGLGDQLKKKPAEMSGGQMQRVAIARALVNNPDIILADEPTGALDTQTSVQVMNILKEVAKDRLVIMVTHNPDLANEYSTRIIRMLDGVIKDDSMPLSEEEASKEKAKYITDILKMKKEKKPSMSLATSFGLSLKNLFTKKGRTILTSFAGSIGIIGIALIFAVSQGMTTYIDTVQEETLSSYPLTLEAQHLDMSSLLATFMGTAESGEEHENDAIYQKGMFYDMINGLNSMEANENDLAAFKVYIEKELSEESENEELKEAVSGVQYTYDLDMLVYTKSVDGNIIESDTESLLQDLLLEYFGMDLSSMVSMGSSSSLSAGMASISPMSAASTLWQEMLPGENGRLVSSLMEKQYDVIYGSWPTEFNEIVLIVDENNEVDDMALYALGLKSKEDIDALAQAAFNGSQAEPTQASWSYEEICEKDFRVVFNSDCYTYDEVTDTYTDLRSSQAGLKYLYDNGTDIKVSGIIRPKEDAVATMMTGAIGYTSELTEYVIENGKGSEAIKAQLSNPSRDIFTDLPFKENTGDMSDADKAKEFKSYIEALNETAKAKAYVDIMCIPSQETLDAAVAQSVEPMSFEDMLETMVMAFSQQMGMAEDEVRNYLGAMPEEDIEELFTEMVVEQVKMQYAAQVKAQLAGMNEMQLAGALTMAMETYTTEQMAVYYDEILEFSDSTYEDNLRMLGYLDLDTPASINLYASSFENKDVIEEAIAGYNEGVEELEKITYTDYVGLMMSSITTIINSITYVLIAFVAISLVVSSIMIGVITLISVQERTKEIGILRAIGASKKNVSSMFNAETVIIGFTSGIFGVVITYILCIPINIILHAVTGIGNLDAILPLPVAGILVAISVLLTLFAGIIPSKSAAKKDPVVALRTE
;
A
#
# COMPACT_ATOMS: atom_id res chain seq x y z
N MET A 1 57.04 44.82 -13.66
CA MET A 1 58.17 45.04 -12.73
C MET A 1 57.87 44.42 -11.38
N LEU A 2 58.86 43.72 -10.78
CA LEU A 2 58.80 43.02 -9.50
C LEU A 2 59.68 43.76 -8.50
N GLU A 3 59.09 44.15 -7.32
CA GLU A 3 59.79 44.93 -6.29
C GLU A 3 59.47 44.33 -4.89
N LEU A 4 60.49 44.10 -4.10
CA LEU A 4 60.43 43.68 -2.70
C LEU A 4 60.82 44.88 -1.84
N ILE A 5 60.02 45.22 -0.82
CA ILE A 5 60.24 46.34 0.08
C ILE A 5 60.21 45.81 1.53
N ASP A 6 61.39 45.79 2.19
CA ASP A 6 61.58 45.34 3.57
C ASP A 6 60.84 44.01 3.89
N ILE A 7 60.95 43.06 2.99
CA ILE A 7 60.28 41.73 3.14
C ILE A 7 60.86 40.95 4.30
N ARG A 8 60.00 40.61 5.26
CA ARG A 8 60.34 39.79 6.43
C ARG A 8 59.51 38.50 6.42
N LYS A 9 60.12 37.38 6.82
CA LYS A 9 59.40 36.11 6.96
C LYS A 9 59.86 35.37 8.19
N GLU A 10 58.91 35.10 9.06
CA GLU A 10 59.07 34.28 10.26
C GLU A 10 58.29 32.98 10.12
N TYR A 11 58.88 31.90 10.61
CA TYR A 11 58.22 30.61 10.82
C TYR A 11 58.13 30.31 12.29
N LYS A 12 56.93 30.00 12.79
CA LYS A 12 56.71 29.58 14.17
C LYS A 12 56.57 28.06 14.23
N THR A 13 57.44 27.41 15.01
CA THR A 13 57.39 25.95 15.23
C THR A 13 57.34 25.74 16.74
N GLY A 14 56.13 25.57 17.29
CA GLY A 14 55.96 25.60 18.74
C GLY A 14 56.32 26.94 19.33
N ASP A 15 57.19 26.95 20.33
CA ASP A 15 57.67 28.19 20.99
C ASP A 15 58.90 28.82 20.31
N VAL A 16 59.43 28.21 19.24
CA VAL A 16 60.58 28.75 18.52
C VAL A 16 60.13 29.51 17.27
N THR A 17 60.58 30.78 17.19
CA THR A 17 60.39 31.62 15.99
C THR A 17 61.72 31.71 15.23
N VAL A 18 61.67 31.33 13.97
CA VAL A 18 62.84 31.36 13.06
C VAL A 18 62.62 32.47 12.02
N GLU A 19 63.41 33.54 12.05
CA GLU A 19 63.43 34.57 11.00
C GLU A 19 64.21 34.08 9.79
N ALA A 20 63.46 33.68 8.74
CA ALA A 20 64.02 33.21 7.49
C ALA A 20 64.48 34.37 6.55
N LEU A 21 63.77 35.53 6.61
CA LEU A 21 64.11 36.72 5.89
C LEU A 21 64.03 37.93 6.83
N LYS A 22 65.06 38.81 6.78
CA LYS A 22 65.27 39.88 7.76
C LYS A 22 65.28 41.29 7.12
N GLY A 23 64.25 41.60 6.32
CA GLY A 23 64.13 42.93 5.69
C GLY A 23 64.82 42.98 4.34
N ILE A 24 64.33 42.22 3.37
CA ILE A 24 64.92 42.20 2.03
C ILE A 24 64.20 43.23 1.14
N SER A 25 65.00 44.09 0.50
CA SER A 25 64.58 45.03 -0.52
C SER A 25 65.35 44.78 -1.82
N LEU A 26 64.59 44.53 -2.90
CA LEU A 26 65.14 44.20 -4.22
C LEU A 26 64.18 44.69 -5.32
N GLN A 27 64.75 45.07 -6.45
CA GLN A 27 64.00 45.39 -7.68
C GLN A 27 64.60 44.60 -8.82
N PHE A 28 63.70 44.09 -9.72
CA PHE A 28 64.10 43.27 -10.85
C PHE A 28 63.72 43.96 -12.17
N ARG A 29 64.55 43.77 -13.21
CA ARG A 29 64.28 44.21 -14.60
C ARG A 29 63.24 43.25 -15.26
N GLU A 30 62.57 43.70 -16.28
CA GLU A 30 61.60 42.91 -17.03
C GLU A 30 62.22 41.67 -17.71
N SER A 31 63.44 41.79 -18.16
CA SER A 31 64.21 40.69 -18.74
C SER A 31 65.64 40.71 -18.22
N GLU A 32 65.95 39.73 -17.37
CA GLU A 32 67.31 39.48 -16.85
C GLU A 32 67.39 38.03 -16.31
N PHE A 33 68.63 37.50 -16.24
CA PHE A 33 68.87 36.25 -15.58
C PHE A 33 69.50 36.51 -14.21
N VAL A 34 68.73 36.40 -13.16
CA VAL A 34 69.19 36.66 -11.78
C VAL A 34 69.45 35.35 -11.06
N SER A 35 70.68 35.20 -10.54
CA SER A 35 70.96 34.14 -9.60
C SER A 35 71.04 34.64 -8.18
N ILE A 36 70.31 33.98 -7.27
CA ILE A 36 70.37 34.15 -5.83
C ILE A 36 71.29 33.09 -5.29
N LEU A 37 72.50 33.50 -4.91
CA LEU A 37 73.55 32.59 -4.47
C LEU A 37 73.74 32.68 -2.95
N GLY A 38 73.90 31.54 -2.27
CA GLY A 38 74.17 31.49 -0.85
C GLY A 38 74.15 30.05 -0.29
N PRO A 39 74.64 29.83 0.93
CA PRO A 39 74.67 28.53 1.56
C PRO A 39 73.25 27.96 1.78
N SER A 40 73.16 26.65 2.02
CA SER A 40 71.88 26.02 2.35
C SER A 40 71.33 26.61 3.64
N GLY A 41 69.99 26.85 3.67
CA GLY A 41 69.28 27.38 4.84
C GLY A 41 69.28 28.91 4.97
N CYS A 42 69.97 29.68 4.10
CA CYS A 42 70.04 31.15 4.21
C CYS A 42 68.74 31.92 3.72
N GLY A 43 67.65 31.20 3.41
CA GLY A 43 66.36 31.83 3.03
C GLY A 43 66.08 31.95 1.54
N LYS A 44 66.90 31.43 0.65
CA LYS A 44 66.74 31.53 -0.84
C LYS A 44 65.39 30.98 -1.35
N THR A 45 65.11 29.71 -1.05
CA THR A 45 63.85 29.09 -1.43
C THR A 45 62.61 29.76 -0.78
N THR A 46 62.77 30.27 0.47
CA THR A 46 61.72 31.08 1.09
C THR A 46 61.45 32.33 0.30
N MET A 47 62.46 33.07 -0.13
CA MET A 47 62.30 34.26 -0.95
C MET A 47 61.66 33.89 -2.28
N LEU A 48 62.08 32.83 -2.95
CA LEU A 48 61.51 32.37 -4.21
C LEU A 48 60.01 32.03 -4.07
N ASN A 49 59.64 31.37 -2.97
CA ASN A 49 58.23 31.02 -2.64
C ASN A 49 57.35 32.27 -2.39
N LEU A 50 57.89 33.29 -1.75
CA LEU A 50 57.22 34.57 -1.54
C LEU A 50 56.99 35.29 -2.86
N ILE A 51 58.03 35.43 -3.69
CA ILE A 51 57.96 36.03 -5.03
C ILE A 51 56.92 35.31 -5.88
N GLY A 52 56.88 33.95 -5.81
CA GLY A 52 55.91 33.13 -6.54
C GLY A 52 54.51 33.07 -5.94
N GLY A 53 54.28 33.72 -4.80
CA GLY A 53 52.99 33.68 -4.12
C GLY A 53 52.56 32.30 -3.60
N LEU A 54 53.52 31.40 -3.36
CA LEU A 54 53.29 30.12 -2.72
C LEU A 54 53.23 30.24 -1.21
N ASP A 55 53.95 31.23 -0.62
CA ASP A 55 53.90 31.57 0.79
C ASP A 55 53.58 33.05 0.96
N LYS A 56 53.32 33.49 2.17
CA LYS A 56 53.04 34.92 2.50
C LYS A 56 54.17 35.43 3.38
N TYR A 57 54.57 36.65 3.11
CA TYR A 57 55.51 37.35 3.98
C TYR A 57 54.85 37.73 5.32
N THR A 58 55.67 37.93 6.38
CA THR A 58 55.21 38.33 7.70
C THR A 58 55.08 39.84 7.78
N ASP A 59 56.04 40.60 7.24
CA ASP A 59 56.02 42.08 7.15
C ASP A 59 56.73 42.52 5.87
N GLY A 60 56.59 43.81 5.53
CA GLY A 60 57.08 44.40 4.28
C GLY A 60 56.01 44.53 3.23
N ASP A 61 56.40 44.75 1.96
CA ASP A 61 55.50 44.76 0.80
C ASP A 61 56.14 44.15 -0.45
N LEU A 62 55.39 43.35 -1.15
CA LEU A 62 55.72 42.79 -2.46
C LEU A 62 54.87 43.48 -3.52
N ILE A 63 55.51 44.23 -4.41
CA ILE A 63 54.87 44.93 -5.47
C ILE A 63 55.07 44.16 -6.77
N ILE A 64 53.96 43.79 -7.40
CA ILE A 64 53.92 43.07 -8.68
C ILE A 64 53.20 43.94 -9.68
N ASN A 65 53.90 44.31 -10.76
CA ASN A 65 53.33 45.12 -11.79
C ASN A 65 52.70 46.41 -11.22
N GLY A 66 53.43 47.07 -10.34
CA GLY A 66 53.01 48.35 -9.74
C GLY A 66 51.86 48.28 -8.72
N ARG A 67 51.35 47.07 -8.39
CA ARG A 67 50.29 46.83 -7.41
C ARG A 67 50.83 46.13 -6.17
N SER A 68 50.54 46.64 -5.01
CA SER A 68 50.88 45.97 -3.73
C SER A 68 50.12 44.65 -3.59
N THR A 69 50.84 43.61 -3.16
CA THR A 69 50.20 42.30 -2.91
C THR A 69 49.44 42.25 -1.60
N LYS A 70 49.48 43.28 -0.75
CA LYS A 70 48.58 43.44 0.39
C LYS A 70 47.12 43.53 -0.04
N ASP A 71 46.87 44.07 -1.25
CA ASP A 71 45.53 44.18 -1.85
C ASP A 71 45.08 42.90 -2.60
N TYR A 72 45.94 41.88 -2.68
CA TYR A 72 45.67 40.67 -3.40
C TYR A 72 44.73 39.77 -2.62
N LYS A 73 43.66 39.31 -3.27
CA LYS A 73 42.79 38.22 -2.80
C LYS A 73 43.32 36.87 -3.29
N ASP A 74 42.90 35.78 -2.69
CA ASP A 74 43.28 34.41 -3.12
C ASP A 74 43.21 34.22 -4.63
N ARG A 75 42.24 34.82 -5.29
CA ARG A 75 41.99 34.80 -6.73
C ARG A 75 43.09 35.51 -7.55
N ASP A 76 43.61 36.60 -7.01
CA ASP A 76 44.65 37.37 -7.70
C ASP A 76 45.97 36.57 -7.64
N TRP A 77 46.25 35.93 -6.49
CA TRP A 77 47.34 35.02 -6.36
C TRP A 77 47.27 33.77 -7.24
N ASP A 78 46.02 33.17 -7.38
CA ASP A 78 45.78 32.02 -8.29
C ASP A 78 46.03 32.43 -9.75
N SER A 79 45.58 33.62 -10.16
CA SER A 79 45.82 34.20 -11.50
C SER A 79 47.31 34.49 -11.75
N TYR A 80 47.98 35.08 -10.78
CA TYR A 80 49.43 35.37 -10.86
C TYR A 80 50.23 34.11 -11.07
N ARG A 81 50.01 33.03 -10.23
CA ARG A 81 50.69 31.75 -10.39
C ARG A 81 50.37 31.04 -11.70
N ASN A 82 49.21 31.29 -12.28
CA ASN A 82 48.81 30.60 -13.49
C ASN A 82 49.33 31.28 -14.79
N HIS A 83 49.37 32.63 -14.79
CA HIS A 83 49.66 33.39 -16.00
C HIS A 83 51.00 34.13 -15.97
N SER A 84 51.38 34.69 -14.82
CA SER A 84 52.56 35.54 -14.72
C SER A 84 53.82 34.83 -14.26
N VAL A 85 53.70 33.68 -13.60
CA VAL A 85 54.82 32.95 -13.07
C VAL A 85 54.90 31.51 -13.60
N GLY A 86 56.07 31.11 -14.02
CA GLY A 86 56.41 29.69 -14.28
C GLY A 86 57.34 29.14 -13.23
N PHE A 87 56.99 28.06 -12.52
CA PHE A 87 57.79 27.43 -11.50
C PHE A 87 58.54 26.19 -12.04
N VAL A 88 59.87 26.19 -11.80
CA VAL A 88 60.76 25.07 -11.99
C VAL A 88 61.29 24.63 -10.64
N PHE A 89 60.71 23.57 -10.07
CA PHE A 89 61.05 23.06 -8.75
C PHE A 89 62.29 22.17 -8.75
N GLN A 90 62.96 22.08 -7.64
CA GLN A 90 64.10 21.22 -7.40
C GLN A 90 63.75 19.73 -7.62
N SER A 91 62.59 19.27 -7.19
CA SER A 91 62.12 17.88 -7.29
C SER A 91 61.15 17.64 -8.45
N TYR A 92 61.35 18.17 -9.60
CA TYR A 92 60.53 18.11 -10.83
C TYR A 92 59.02 18.30 -10.62
N ASN A 93 58.43 17.76 -9.56
CA ASN A 93 57.00 17.82 -9.18
C ASN A 93 56.05 17.53 -10.36
N LEU A 94 56.33 16.41 -11.07
CA LEU A 94 55.49 15.89 -12.12
C LEU A 94 54.47 14.90 -11.50
N ILE A 95 53.26 14.85 -12.08
CA ILE A 95 52.24 13.91 -11.67
C ILE A 95 52.60 12.52 -12.27
N PRO A 96 52.90 11.50 -11.43
CA PRO A 96 53.51 10.25 -11.91
C PRO A 96 52.69 9.42 -12.88
N HIS A 97 51.36 9.46 -12.71
CA HIS A 97 50.42 8.66 -13.50
C HIS A 97 50.01 9.35 -14.82
N GLN A 98 50.36 10.63 -15.00
CA GLN A 98 50.11 11.37 -16.23
C GLN A 98 51.32 11.27 -17.19
N SER A 99 51.03 11.29 -18.50
CA SER A 99 52.09 11.36 -19.50
C SER A 99 52.80 12.71 -19.47
N VAL A 100 53.97 12.78 -20.08
CA VAL A 100 54.73 14.00 -20.28
C VAL A 100 53.90 15.13 -20.88
N LEU A 101 53.19 14.83 -21.97
CA LEU A 101 52.29 15.78 -22.59
C LEU A 101 51.18 16.27 -21.64
N GLN A 102 50.58 15.35 -20.88
CA GLN A 102 49.51 15.69 -19.92
C GLN A 102 50.00 16.54 -18.75
N ASN A 103 51.24 16.30 -18.26
CA ASN A 103 51.86 17.15 -17.26
C ASN A 103 52.02 18.61 -17.73
N VAL A 104 52.36 18.82 -19.00
CA VAL A 104 52.48 20.16 -19.57
C VAL A 104 51.10 20.75 -19.87
N GLU A 105 50.16 19.98 -20.44
CA GLU A 105 48.77 20.41 -20.66
C GLU A 105 48.04 20.88 -19.40
N LEU A 106 48.50 20.41 -18.22
CA LEU A 106 47.83 20.69 -16.94
C LEU A 106 47.75 22.18 -16.66
N ALA A 107 48.86 22.91 -16.87
CA ALA A 107 48.90 24.35 -16.67
C ALA A 107 47.86 25.09 -17.58
N LEU A 108 47.75 24.71 -18.85
CA LEU A 108 46.77 25.23 -19.78
C LEU A 108 45.35 24.83 -19.45
N SER A 109 45.15 23.64 -18.83
CA SER A 109 43.83 23.19 -18.38
C SER A 109 43.27 24.10 -17.30
N LEU A 110 44.11 24.60 -16.43
CA LEU A 110 43.72 25.51 -15.35
C LEU A 110 43.37 26.90 -15.91
N SER A 111 44.00 27.29 -17.03
CA SER A 111 43.75 28.58 -17.71
C SER A 111 42.45 28.55 -18.57
N GLY A 112 41.75 27.41 -18.66
CA GLY A 112 40.50 27.27 -19.42
C GLY A 112 40.69 27.17 -20.95
N VAL A 113 41.89 26.87 -21.41
CA VAL A 113 42.20 26.70 -22.85
C VAL A 113 41.51 25.46 -23.40
N SER A 114 41.02 25.49 -24.66
CA SER A 114 40.36 24.38 -25.31
C SER A 114 41.29 23.14 -25.47
N LYS A 115 40.73 21.95 -25.48
CA LYS A 115 41.52 20.68 -25.55
C LYS A 115 42.43 20.61 -26.76
N SER A 116 42.01 21.10 -27.92
CA SER A 116 42.81 21.13 -29.15
C SER A 116 44.00 22.05 -29.02
N GLU A 117 43.78 23.30 -28.57
CA GLU A 117 44.80 24.31 -28.42
C GLU A 117 45.79 23.94 -27.29
N ARG A 118 45.31 23.36 -26.17
CA ARG A 118 46.18 22.84 -25.10
C ARG A 118 47.19 21.84 -25.63
N ARG A 119 46.68 20.85 -26.39
CA ARG A 119 47.54 19.81 -26.94
C ARG A 119 48.55 20.32 -27.92
N LYS A 120 48.18 21.33 -28.75
CA LYS A 120 49.09 21.98 -29.70
C LYS A 120 50.21 22.71 -28.94
N ARG A 121 49.86 23.62 -28.05
CA ARG A 121 50.81 24.44 -27.28
C ARG A 121 51.71 23.58 -26.37
N ALA A 122 51.17 22.56 -25.71
CA ALA A 122 51.94 21.64 -24.87
C ALA A 122 52.96 20.83 -25.71
N LYS A 123 52.59 20.47 -26.95
CA LYS A 123 53.49 19.78 -27.87
C LYS A 123 54.63 20.74 -28.30
N GLU A 124 54.30 21.98 -28.68
CA GLU A 124 55.26 23.00 -29.07
C GLU A 124 56.25 23.32 -27.92
N ALA A 125 55.74 23.45 -26.69
CA ALA A 125 56.59 23.66 -25.51
C ALA A 125 57.53 22.47 -25.23
N LEU A 126 57.12 21.26 -25.46
CA LEU A 126 57.93 20.06 -25.33
C LEU A 126 58.97 19.90 -26.45
N GLU A 127 58.62 20.29 -27.65
CA GLU A 127 59.54 20.36 -28.79
C GLU A 127 60.63 21.41 -28.56
N ALA A 128 60.26 22.60 -28.00
CA ALA A 128 61.22 23.67 -27.64
C ALA A 128 62.29 23.21 -26.61
N VAL A 129 61.98 22.27 -25.75
CA VAL A 129 62.94 21.68 -24.78
C VAL A 129 63.56 20.36 -25.23
N GLY A 130 63.34 19.97 -26.53
CA GLY A 130 63.95 18.79 -27.16
C GLY A 130 63.31 17.45 -26.68
N LEU A 131 61.99 17.44 -26.41
CA LEU A 131 61.24 16.27 -25.94
C LEU A 131 60.01 15.95 -26.83
N GLY A 132 59.98 16.40 -28.06
CA GLY A 132 58.86 16.20 -28.98
C GLY A 132 58.52 14.74 -29.32
N ASP A 133 59.48 13.84 -29.22
CA ASP A 133 59.35 12.40 -29.41
C ASP A 133 58.89 11.62 -28.14
N GLN A 134 58.87 12.28 -26.96
CA GLN A 134 58.62 11.62 -25.65
C GLN A 134 57.22 11.84 -25.10
N LEU A 135 56.28 12.38 -25.88
CA LEU A 135 54.99 12.90 -25.46
C LEU A 135 54.10 11.92 -24.67
N LYS A 136 54.19 10.63 -24.98
CA LYS A 136 53.39 9.57 -24.38
C LYS A 136 54.01 8.92 -23.14
N LYS A 137 55.33 9.08 -22.90
CA LYS A 137 56.02 8.51 -21.75
C LYS A 137 55.51 9.11 -20.45
N LYS A 138 55.62 8.33 -19.38
CA LYS A 138 55.35 8.77 -18.01
C LYS A 138 56.63 9.20 -17.32
N PRO A 139 56.57 10.00 -16.25
CA PRO A 139 57.77 10.41 -15.50
C PRO A 139 58.66 9.27 -15.05
N ALA A 140 58.13 8.14 -14.66
CA ALA A 140 58.91 6.95 -14.25
C ALA A 140 59.74 6.32 -15.41
N GLU A 141 59.46 6.66 -16.66
CA GLU A 141 60.15 6.17 -17.87
C GLU A 141 61.20 7.16 -18.41
N MET A 142 61.46 8.24 -17.62
CA MET A 142 62.31 9.35 -18.01
C MET A 142 63.51 9.50 -17.10
N SER A 143 64.64 9.98 -17.67
CA SER A 143 65.80 10.37 -16.87
C SER A 143 65.53 11.68 -16.07
N GLY A 144 66.29 11.90 -15.01
CA GLY A 144 66.13 13.15 -14.18
C GLY A 144 66.22 14.40 -15.02
N GLY A 145 67.15 14.51 -15.95
CA GLY A 145 67.28 15.66 -16.84
C GLY A 145 66.12 15.82 -17.85
N GLN A 146 65.59 14.69 -18.30
CA GLN A 146 64.39 14.74 -19.15
C GLN A 146 63.17 15.20 -18.32
N MET A 147 62.99 14.73 -17.09
CA MET A 147 61.95 15.19 -16.17
C MET A 147 62.07 16.71 -15.89
N GLN A 148 63.26 17.23 -15.68
CA GLN A 148 63.48 18.64 -15.46
C GLN A 148 63.13 19.48 -16.70
N ARG A 149 63.46 19.02 -17.89
CA ARG A 149 63.03 19.68 -19.14
C ARG A 149 61.53 19.65 -19.33
N VAL A 150 60.79 18.61 -18.88
CA VAL A 150 59.32 18.59 -18.84
C VAL A 150 58.81 19.62 -17.84
N ALA A 151 59.44 19.79 -16.67
CA ALA A 151 59.05 20.80 -15.68
C ALA A 151 59.27 22.21 -16.25
N ILE A 152 60.34 22.43 -16.99
CA ILE A 152 60.57 23.73 -17.68
C ILE A 152 59.51 23.95 -18.77
N ALA A 153 59.23 22.95 -19.63
CA ALA A 153 58.17 23.07 -20.63
C ALA A 153 56.81 23.39 -20.00
N ARG A 154 56.48 22.79 -18.86
CA ARG A 154 55.28 23.11 -18.09
C ARG A 154 55.27 24.54 -17.56
N ALA A 155 56.41 25.06 -17.11
CA ALA A 155 56.54 26.41 -16.63
C ALA A 155 56.36 27.44 -17.76
N LEU A 156 56.84 27.12 -18.97
CA LEU A 156 56.80 28.01 -20.14
C LEU A 156 55.48 27.99 -20.92
N VAL A 157 54.69 26.95 -20.83
CA VAL A 157 53.55 26.70 -21.71
C VAL A 157 52.46 27.81 -21.64
N ASN A 158 52.32 28.49 -20.50
CA ASN A 158 51.41 29.63 -20.32
C ASN A 158 52.02 30.98 -20.75
N ASN A 159 53.28 30.99 -21.26
CA ASN A 159 54.02 32.16 -21.62
C ASN A 159 54.11 33.19 -20.46
N PRO A 160 54.68 32.82 -19.29
CA PRO A 160 54.76 33.68 -18.11
C PRO A 160 55.81 34.77 -18.28
N ASP A 161 55.65 35.91 -17.58
CA ASP A 161 56.59 36.99 -17.55
C ASP A 161 57.82 36.70 -16.65
N ILE A 162 57.63 35.81 -15.62
CA ILE A 162 58.63 35.51 -14.62
C ILE A 162 58.83 34.01 -14.57
N ILE A 163 60.04 33.51 -14.63
CA ILE A 163 60.42 32.14 -14.34
C ILE A 163 61.17 32.05 -13.02
N LEU A 164 60.67 31.24 -12.11
CA LEU A 164 61.27 30.98 -10.83
C LEU A 164 61.86 29.52 -10.81
N ALA A 165 63.19 29.43 -10.69
CA ALA A 165 63.88 28.17 -10.74
C ALA A 165 64.62 27.89 -9.41
N ASP A 166 64.12 26.89 -8.66
CA ASP A 166 64.72 26.46 -7.41
C ASP A 166 65.68 25.27 -7.64
N GLU A 167 66.96 25.56 -7.58
CA GLU A 167 68.07 24.59 -7.80
C GLU A 167 67.87 23.69 -9.02
N PRO A 168 67.65 24.28 -10.23
CA PRO A 168 67.16 23.49 -11.40
C PRO A 168 68.10 22.42 -11.90
N THR A 169 69.35 22.38 -11.42
CA THR A 169 70.41 21.46 -11.78
C THR A 169 70.84 20.56 -10.63
N GLY A 170 70.31 20.72 -9.41
CA GLY A 170 70.80 20.08 -8.19
C GLY A 170 70.78 18.51 -8.18
N ALA A 171 69.98 17.90 -9.03
CA ALA A 171 69.87 16.45 -9.13
C ALA A 171 70.31 15.91 -10.53
N LEU A 172 71.09 16.71 -11.30
CA LEU A 172 71.44 16.39 -12.67
C LEU A 172 72.94 16.17 -12.85
N ASP A 173 73.32 15.35 -13.83
CA ASP A 173 74.68 15.27 -14.31
C ASP A 173 75.10 16.56 -15.01
N THR A 174 76.46 16.76 -15.16
CA THR A 174 77.05 17.96 -15.71
C THR A 174 76.54 18.28 -17.12
N GLN A 175 76.40 17.29 -18.00
CA GLN A 175 75.97 17.49 -19.37
C GLN A 175 74.52 17.97 -19.47
N THR A 176 73.65 17.33 -18.69
CA THR A 176 72.25 17.66 -18.62
C THR A 176 72.04 19.02 -17.91
N SER A 177 72.84 19.36 -16.93
CA SER A 177 72.84 20.67 -16.26
C SER A 177 73.08 21.78 -17.28
N VAL A 178 74.11 21.62 -18.16
CA VAL A 178 74.38 22.59 -19.23
C VAL A 178 73.19 22.76 -20.18
N GLN A 179 72.52 21.65 -20.55
CA GLN A 179 71.31 21.75 -21.41
C GLN A 179 70.20 22.56 -20.75
N VAL A 180 69.90 22.30 -19.48
CA VAL A 180 68.91 23.01 -18.68
C VAL A 180 69.23 24.49 -18.56
N MET A 181 70.50 24.81 -18.24
CA MET A 181 70.98 26.19 -18.09
C MET A 181 70.91 26.99 -19.41
N ASN A 182 71.23 26.34 -20.52
CA ASN A 182 71.14 26.98 -21.87
C ASN A 182 69.67 27.30 -22.22
N ILE A 183 68.71 26.44 -21.86
CA ILE A 183 67.27 26.69 -22.04
C ILE A 183 66.87 27.91 -21.22
N LEU A 184 67.25 27.97 -19.93
CA LEU A 184 66.89 29.11 -19.06
C LEU A 184 67.56 30.41 -19.50
N LYS A 185 68.79 30.36 -20.01
CA LYS A 185 69.51 31.51 -20.58
C LYS A 185 68.84 32.07 -21.82
N GLU A 186 68.34 31.18 -22.70
CA GLU A 186 67.59 31.60 -23.89
C GLU A 186 66.25 32.25 -23.51
N VAL A 187 65.55 31.68 -22.51
CA VAL A 187 64.29 32.21 -21.99
C VAL A 187 64.49 33.58 -21.30
N ALA A 188 65.66 33.83 -20.67
CA ALA A 188 65.99 35.08 -19.98
C ALA A 188 66.19 36.27 -20.94
N LYS A 189 66.31 36.06 -22.23
CA LYS A 189 66.41 37.15 -23.21
C LYS A 189 65.14 38.03 -23.29
N ASP A 190 63.96 37.39 -23.11
CA ASP A 190 62.68 38.05 -23.29
C ASP A 190 61.90 38.20 -21.99
N ARG A 191 62.34 37.60 -20.89
CA ARG A 191 61.64 37.59 -19.62
C ARG A 191 62.53 37.49 -18.38
N LEU A 192 62.00 37.76 -17.22
CA LEU A 192 62.73 37.65 -15.95
C LEU A 192 62.87 36.18 -15.52
N VAL A 193 64.12 35.71 -15.38
CA VAL A 193 64.45 34.41 -14.80
C VAL A 193 65.18 34.64 -13.47
N ILE A 194 64.59 34.12 -12.38
CA ILE A 194 65.16 34.14 -11.03
C ILE A 194 65.52 32.72 -10.65
N MET A 195 66.81 32.44 -10.57
CA MET A 195 67.31 31.11 -10.18
C MET A 195 67.89 31.18 -8.76
N VAL A 196 67.58 30.21 -7.94
CA VAL A 196 68.24 29.93 -6.67
C VAL A 196 69.24 28.83 -6.87
N THR A 197 70.43 29.04 -6.44
CA THR A 197 71.49 28.02 -6.51
C THR A 197 72.49 28.18 -5.36
N HIS A 198 73.17 27.08 -5.05
CA HIS A 198 74.34 27.05 -4.18
C HIS A 198 75.63 26.88 -4.98
N ASN A 199 75.57 26.71 -6.29
CA ASN A 199 76.70 26.55 -7.18
C ASN A 199 77.16 27.90 -7.77
N PRO A 200 78.34 28.42 -7.36
CA PRO A 200 78.87 29.70 -7.82
C PRO A 200 79.28 29.65 -9.28
N ASP A 201 79.70 28.51 -9.81
CA ASP A 201 80.18 28.44 -11.18
C ASP A 201 79.07 28.58 -12.17
N LEU A 202 77.90 27.91 -11.92
CA LEU A 202 76.68 28.08 -12.73
C LEU A 202 76.15 29.51 -12.65
N ALA A 203 76.19 30.14 -11.46
CA ALA A 203 75.70 31.51 -11.32
C ALA A 203 76.58 32.48 -12.11
N ASN A 204 77.92 32.31 -12.08
CA ASN A 204 78.86 33.18 -12.82
C ASN A 204 78.81 33.01 -14.36
N GLU A 205 78.53 31.79 -14.83
CA GLU A 205 78.54 31.45 -16.26
C GLU A 205 77.25 31.86 -16.99
N TYR A 206 76.11 31.70 -16.31
CA TYR A 206 74.80 31.85 -16.98
C TYR A 206 74.04 33.11 -16.59
N SER A 207 74.30 33.72 -15.44
CA SER A 207 73.48 34.85 -14.97
C SER A 207 74.02 36.19 -15.41
N THR A 208 73.10 37.11 -15.65
CA THR A 208 73.44 38.53 -15.92
C THR A 208 73.60 39.30 -14.62
N ARG A 209 73.01 38.82 -13.53
CA ARG A 209 73.09 39.45 -12.21
C ARG A 209 73.13 38.40 -11.10
N ILE A 210 74.01 38.58 -10.12
CA ILE A 210 74.18 37.69 -9.00
C ILE A 210 73.89 38.43 -7.70
N ILE A 211 72.94 37.93 -6.92
CA ILE A 211 72.56 38.43 -5.59
C ILE A 211 73.09 37.40 -4.57
N ARG A 212 73.95 37.82 -3.66
CA ARG A 212 74.51 36.99 -2.64
C ARG A 212 73.74 37.14 -1.33
N MET A 213 73.20 36.03 -0.84
CA MET A 213 72.36 36.01 0.33
C MET A 213 73.03 35.19 1.44
N LEU A 214 73.03 35.73 2.67
CA LEU A 214 73.51 35.04 3.84
C LEU A 214 72.63 35.37 5.06
N ASP A 215 72.24 34.36 5.81
CA ASP A 215 71.44 34.45 7.04
C ASP A 215 70.18 35.36 6.94
N GLY A 216 69.48 35.28 5.85
CA GLY A 216 68.21 36.00 5.62
C GLY A 216 68.38 37.48 5.19
N VAL A 217 69.62 37.93 4.86
CA VAL A 217 69.92 39.30 4.36
C VAL A 217 70.72 39.21 3.07
N ILE A 218 70.59 40.24 2.23
CA ILE A 218 71.41 40.44 1.01
C ILE A 218 72.74 41.00 1.42
N LYS A 219 73.84 40.37 1.05
CA LYS A 219 75.20 40.82 1.32
C LYS A 219 75.83 41.52 0.15
N ASP A 220 75.47 41.16 -1.06
CA ASP A 220 76.07 41.70 -2.28
C ASP A 220 75.11 41.56 -3.46
N ASP A 221 75.06 42.53 -4.33
CA ASP A 221 74.29 42.52 -5.58
C ASP A 221 75.19 43.08 -6.71
N SER A 222 75.50 42.13 -7.65
CA SER A 222 76.51 42.44 -8.69
C SER A 222 76.10 43.57 -9.67
N MET A 223 74.78 43.80 -9.82
CA MET A 223 74.23 44.76 -10.80
C MET A 223 72.91 45.37 -10.34
N PRO A 224 72.88 46.15 -9.24
CA PRO A 224 71.65 46.74 -8.71
C PRO A 224 71.02 47.66 -9.72
N LEU A 225 69.66 47.77 -9.69
CA LEU A 225 68.94 48.73 -10.50
C LEU A 225 69.27 50.19 -10.08
N SER A 226 69.61 51.03 -11.03
CA SER A 226 69.70 52.45 -10.72
C SER A 226 68.36 53.16 -10.60
N GLU A 227 68.24 54.25 -9.85
CA GLU A 227 66.98 54.98 -9.71
C GLU A 227 66.44 55.49 -11.07
N GLU A 228 67.30 55.86 -12.03
CA GLU A 228 66.91 56.24 -13.37
C GLU A 228 66.33 55.08 -14.19
N GLU A 229 66.91 53.86 -14.08
CA GLU A 229 66.36 52.62 -14.75
C GLU A 229 65.06 52.29 -14.12
N ALA A 230 64.92 52.30 -12.80
CA ALA A 230 63.66 52.01 -12.09
C ALA A 230 62.57 52.97 -12.46
N SER A 231 62.85 54.26 -12.63
CA SER A 231 61.92 55.30 -13.06
C SER A 231 61.48 55.10 -14.52
N LYS A 232 62.36 54.73 -15.41
CA LYS A 232 62.05 54.42 -16.83
C LYS A 232 61.18 53.14 -16.98
N GLU A 233 61.44 52.10 -16.28
CA GLU A 233 60.61 50.87 -16.25
C GLU A 233 59.23 51.16 -15.68
N LYS A 234 59.09 51.92 -14.59
CA LYS A 234 57.79 52.33 -14.03
C LYS A 234 56.95 53.13 -15.06
N ALA A 235 57.61 54.11 -15.79
CA ALA A 235 56.88 54.88 -16.78
C ALA A 235 56.44 54.08 -18.02
N LYS A 236 57.24 53.12 -18.47
CA LYS A 236 56.88 52.15 -19.55
C LYS A 236 55.72 51.31 -19.16
N TYR A 237 55.69 50.82 -17.95
CA TYR A 237 54.62 49.93 -17.46
C TYR A 237 53.26 50.64 -17.35
N ILE A 238 53.24 51.90 -16.87
CA ILE A 238 52.02 52.76 -16.81
C ILE A 238 51.40 52.90 -18.19
N THR A 239 52.21 53.09 -19.21
CA THR A 239 51.75 53.17 -20.61
C THR A 239 51.15 51.87 -21.15
N ASP A 240 51.66 50.77 -20.76
CA ASP A 240 51.20 49.45 -21.17
C ASP A 240 49.91 48.97 -20.42
N ILE A 241 49.75 49.37 -19.16
CA ILE A 241 48.48 49.12 -18.42
C ILE A 241 47.28 49.78 -19.10
N LEU A 242 47.44 50.98 -19.66
CA LEU A 242 46.38 51.70 -20.39
C LEU A 242 45.94 50.99 -21.68
N LYS A 243 46.72 50.08 -22.20
CA LYS A 243 46.45 49.28 -23.39
C LYS A 243 45.91 47.87 -23.07
N MET A 244 46.02 47.36 -21.84
CA MET A 244 45.61 46.00 -21.49
C MET A 244 44.08 45.88 -21.38
N LYS A 245 43.49 45.12 -22.29
CA LYS A 245 42.11 44.63 -22.17
C LYS A 245 41.99 43.77 -20.89
N LYS A 246 40.90 43.95 -20.11
CA LYS A 246 40.55 43.09 -18.98
C LYS A 246 40.64 41.60 -19.39
N GLU A 247 41.67 40.90 -18.92
CA GLU A 247 41.82 39.45 -19.12
C GLU A 247 40.64 38.70 -18.49
N LYS A 248 40.13 37.71 -19.24
CA LYS A 248 39.10 36.78 -18.72
C LYS A 248 39.69 35.99 -17.56
N LYS A 249 39.02 36.01 -16.42
CA LYS A 249 39.41 35.23 -15.22
C LYS A 249 39.54 33.76 -15.58
N PRO A 250 40.65 33.10 -15.26
CA PRO A 250 40.87 31.70 -15.56
C PRO A 250 39.85 30.85 -14.77
N SER A 251 39.15 29.96 -15.45
CA SER A 251 38.20 29.03 -14.86
C SER A 251 38.22 27.74 -15.63
N MET A 252 38.57 26.67 -14.94
CA MET A 252 38.49 25.33 -15.50
C MET A 252 37.01 24.93 -15.74
N SER A 253 36.68 24.42 -16.93
CA SER A 253 35.32 23.97 -17.22
C SER A 253 34.95 22.73 -16.40
N LEU A 254 33.65 22.58 -16.06
CA LEU A 254 33.13 21.39 -15.36
C LEU A 254 33.43 20.11 -16.14
N ALA A 255 33.33 20.13 -17.47
CA ALA A 255 33.65 18.99 -18.33
C ALA A 255 35.13 18.59 -18.22
N THR A 256 36.05 19.58 -18.08
CA THR A 256 37.48 19.30 -17.87
C THR A 256 37.72 18.71 -16.48
N SER A 257 37.04 19.22 -15.42
CA SER A 257 37.11 18.65 -14.07
C SER A 257 36.64 17.22 -14.07
N PHE A 258 35.50 16.92 -14.70
CA PHE A 258 34.95 15.59 -14.82
C PHE A 258 35.89 14.64 -15.56
N GLY A 259 36.44 15.06 -16.69
CA GLY A 259 37.40 14.25 -17.46
C GLY A 259 38.69 13.95 -16.72
N LEU A 260 39.22 14.90 -15.92
CA LEU A 260 40.39 14.67 -15.09
C LEU A 260 40.09 13.68 -13.95
N SER A 261 38.94 13.85 -13.29
CA SER A 261 38.49 12.96 -12.21
C SER A 261 38.25 11.55 -12.71
N LEU A 262 37.61 11.37 -13.87
CA LEU A 262 37.40 10.07 -14.49
C LEU A 262 38.72 9.33 -14.77
N LYS A 263 39.73 10.02 -15.34
CA LYS A 263 41.05 9.43 -15.58
C LYS A 263 41.73 9.03 -14.27
N ASN A 264 41.60 9.83 -13.23
CA ASN A 264 42.16 9.53 -11.93
C ASN A 264 41.57 8.27 -11.32
N LEU A 265 40.25 8.12 -11.38
CA LEU A 265 39.55 6.91 -10.92
C LEU A 265 39.99 5.65 -11.68
N PHE A 266 40.20 5.75 -12.98
CA PHE A 266 40.70 4.63 -13.78
C PHE A 266 42.15 4.24 -13.50
N THR A 267 42.96 5.10 -12.88
CA THR A 267 44.31 4.73 -12.47
C THR A 267 44.33 3.81 -11.25
N LYS A 268 43.35 3.93 -10.37
CA LYS A 268 43.24 3.08 -9.14
C LYS A 268 41.96 2.24 -9.18
N LYS A 269 41.75 1.43 -10.24
CA LYS A 269 40.53 0.66 -10.53
C LYS A 269 40.03 -0.16 -9.33
N GLY A 270 40.91 -0.88 -8.64
CA GLY A 270 40.54 -1.70 -7.50
C GLY A 270 39.88 -0.90 -6.36
N ARG A 271 40.47 0.27 -6.03
CA ARG A 271 39.87 1.15 -5.01
C ARG A 271 38.52 1.71 -5.48
N THR A 272 38.43 2.18 -6.71
CA THR A 272 37.19 2.75 -7.26
C THR A 272 36.07 1.72 -7.23
N ILE A 273 36.32 0.48 -7.63
CA ILE A 273 35.34 -0.61 -7.58
C ILE A 273 34.93 -0.91 -6.13
N LEU A 274 35.86 -1.02 -5.21
CA LEU A 274 35.59 -1.27 -3.79
C LEU A 274 34.77 -0.14 -3.16
N THR A 275 35.11 1.11 -3.47
CA THR A 275 34.37 2.28 -2.96
C THR A 275 32.95 2.34 -3.53
N SER A 276 32.80 2.06 -4.84
CA SER A 276 31.49 2.00 -5.48
C SER A 276 30.65 0.85 -4.95
N PHE A 277 31.26 -0.30 -4.71
CA PHE A 277 30.58 -1.44 -4.09
C PHE A 277 30.14 -1.14 -2.64
N ALA A 278 31.04 -0.57 -1.81
CA ALA A 278 30.66 -0.16 -0.46
C ALA A 278 29.52 0.89 -0.46
N GLY A 279 29.53 1.82 -1.44
CA GLY A 279 28.47 2.80 -1.61
C GLY A 279 27.16 2.18 -2.13
N SER A 280 27.21 1.05 -2.85
CA SER A 280 26.03 0.40 -3.38
C SER A 280 25.25 -0.41 -2.34
N ILE A 281 25.84 -0.79 -1.21
CA ILE A 281 25.20 -1.64 -0.19
C ILE A 281 23.89 -1.00 0.32
N GLY A 282 23.91 0.29 0.64
CA GLY A 282 22.72 1.01 1.07
C GLY A 282 21.65 1.11 -0.03
N ILE A 283 22.08 1.28 -1.28
CA ILE A 283 21.18 1.33 -2.44
C ILE A 283 20.57 -0.06 -2.71
N ILE A 284 21.34 -1.13 -2.60
CA ILE A 284 20.85 -2.52 -2.72
C ILE A 284 19.75 -2.76 -1.68
N GLY A 285 19.98 -2.38 -0.41
CA GLY A 285 19.01 -2.59 0.65
C GLY A 285 17.67 -1.89 0.37
N ILE A 286 17.70 -0.61 -0.03
CA ILE A 286 16.46 0.11 -0.41
C ILE A 286 15.82 -0.51 -1.64
N ALA A 287 16.61 -0.77 -2.67
CA ALA A 287 16.09 -1.29 -3.92
C ALA A 287 15.41 -2.65 -3.74
N LEU A 288 15.96 -3.52 -2.87
CA LEU A 288 15.33 -4.81 -2.54
C LEU A 288 14.02 -4.63 -1.77
N ILE A 289 13.99 -3.72 -0.77
CA ILE A 289 12.77 -3.44 -0.03
C ILE A 289 11.69 -2.88 -0.95
N PHE A 290 12.04 -1.92 -1.82
CA PHE A 290 11.10 -1.41 -2.81
C PHE A 290 10.65 -2.49 -3.80
N ALA A 291 11.55 -3.39 -4.22
CA ALA A 291 11.19 -4.47 -5.13
C ALA A 291 10.19 -5.44 -4.49
N VAL A 292 10.42 -5.85 -3.24
CA VAL A 292 9.51 -6.73 -2.51
C VAL A 292 8.21 -6.01 -2.18
N SER A 293 8.26 -4.76 -1.72
CA SER A 293 7.07 -3.96 -1.41
C SER A 293 6.21 -3.72 -2.66
N GLN A 294 6.83 -3.40 -3.79
CA GLN A 294 6.11 -3.23 -5.05
C GLN A 294 5.47 -4.54 -5.53
N GLY A 295 6.20 -5.65 -5.42
CA GLY A 295 5.66 -6.97 -5.74
C GLY A 295 4.46 -7.32 -4.86
N MET A 296 4.57 -7.05 -3.55
CA MET A 296 3.46 -7.24 -2.62
C MET A 296 2.26 -6.34 -2.95
N THR A 297 2.50 -5.06 -3.25
CA THR A 297 1.44 -4.14 -3.66
C THR A 297 0.77 -4.62 -4.95
N THR A 298 1.56 -4.98 -5.97
CA THR A 298 1.01 -5.50 -7.24
C THR A 298 0.21 -6.80 -7.02
N TYR A 299 0.70 -7.70 -6.15
CA TYR A 299 -0.03 -8.91 -5.79
C TYR A 299 -1.36 -8.58 -5.10
N ILE A 300 -1.35 -7.63 -4.16
CA ILE A 300 -2.57 -7.18 -3.47
C ILE A 300 -3.53 -6.52 -4.45
N ASP A 301 -3.04 -5.67 -5.35
CA ASP A 301 -3.87 -5.05 -6.38
C ASP A 301 -4.54 -6.13 -7.25
N THR A 302 -3.81 -7.19 -7.62
CA THR A 302 -4.36 -8.34 -8.35
C THR A 302 -5.40 -9.10 -7.51
N VAL A 303 -5.08 -9.39 -6.23
CA VAL A 303 -6.04 -10.02 -5.31
C VAL A 303 -7.28 -9.16 -5.11
N GLN A 304 -7.11 -7.85 -4.99
CA GLN A 304 -8.22 -6.90 -4.89
C GLN A 304 -9.09 -6.93 -6.16
N GLU A 305 -8.49 -6.89 -7.33
CA GLU A 305 -9.21 -6.91 -8.60
C GLU A 305 -9.97 -8.23 -8.79
N GLU A 306 -9.36 -9.36 -8.48
CA GLU A 306 -10.01 -10.67 -8.54
C GLU A 306 -11.06 -10.84 -7.44
N THR A 307 -10.80 -10.34 -6.22
CA THR A 307 -11.77 -10.37 -5.12
C THR A 307 -12.99 -9.50 -5.44
N LEU A 308 -12.81 -8.32 -5.99
CA LEU A 308 -13.93 -7.44 -6.38
C LEU A 308 -14.78 -8.02 -7.51
N SER A 309 -14.16 -8.74 -8.45
CA SER A 309 -14.92 -9.46 -9.48
C SER A 309 -15.72 -10.63 -8.91
N SER A 310 -15.34 -11.09 -7.70
CA SER A 310 -16.01 -12.22 -7.00
C SER A 310 -16.99 -11.74 -5.92
N TYR A 311 -16.78 -10.56 -5.35
CA TYR A 311 -17.63 -9.98 -4.30
C TYR A 311 -18.18 -8.62 -4.75
N PRO A 312 -19.46 -8.56 -5.14
CA PRO A 312 -20.09 -7.32 -5.58
C PRO A 312 -20.36 -6.35 -4.42
N LEU A 313 -20.69 -5.11 -4.75
CA LEU A 313 -21.44 -4.25 -3.86
C LEU A 313 -22.88 -4.75 -3.82
N THR A 314 -23.29 -5.29 -2.67
CA THR A 314 -24.63 -5.84 -2.50
C THR A 314 -25.53 -4.83 -1.82
N LEU A 315 -26.65 -4.52 -2.46
CA LEU A 315 -27.73 -3.70 -1.93
C LEU A 315 -28.88 -4.65 -1.60
N GLU A 316 -29.18 -4.82 -0.33
CA GLU A 316 -30.26 -5.69 0.15
C GLU A 316 -31.53 -4.87 0.41
N ALA A 317 -32.72 -5.46 0.19
CA ALA A 317 -33.97 -4.78 0.46
C ALA A 317 -34.11 -4.39 1.94
N GLN A 318 -33.63 -5.22 2.85
CA GLN A 318 -33.52 -4.93 4.27
C GLN A 318 -32.05 -4.87 4.65
N HIS A 319 -31.51 -3.69 4.87
CA HIS A 319 -30.12 -3.47 5.25
C HIS A 319 -29.96 -3.32 6.75
N LEU A 320 -29.11 -4.16 7.35
CA LEU A 320 -28.69 -4.06 8.74
C LEU A 320 -27.30 -3.43 8.78
N ASP A 321 -27.16 -2.23 9.34
CA ASP A 321 -25.84 -1.60 9.51
C ASP A 321 -25.01 -2.32 10.58
N MET A 322 -24.22 -3.28 10.13
CA MET A 322 -23.25 -4.03 10.97
C MET A 322 -21.94 -3.30 11.15
N SER A 323 -21.74 -2.15 10.50
CA SER A 323 -20.43 -1.46 10.47
C SER A 323 -20.00 -0.98 11.85
N SER A 324 -20.94 -0.45 12.64
CA SER A 324 -20.71 0.02 14.01
C SER A 324 -20.38 -1.14 14.97
N LEU A 325 -21.06 -2.26 14.83
CA LEU A 325 -20.77 -3.49 15.58
C LEU A 325 -19.40 -4.06 15.23
N LEU A 326 -19.10 -4.18 13.94
CA LEU A 326 -17.84 -4.70 13.47
C LEU A 326 -16.67 -3.82 13.95
N ALA A 327 -16.82 -2.49 13.85
CA ALA A 327 -15.82 -1.54 14.36
C ALA A 327 -15.60 -1.69 15.89
N THR A 328 -16.66 -1.93 16.65
CA THR A 328 -16.59 -2.18 18.08
C THR A 328 -15.89 -3.52 18.40
N PHE A 329 -16.23 -4.60 17.68
CA PHE A 329 -15.59 -5.91 17.84
C PHE A 329 -14.12 -5.89 17.43
N MET A 330 -13.74 -5.17 16.37
CA MET A 330 -12.35 -5.03 15.92
C MET A 330 -11.54 -4.06 16.81
N GLY A 331 -12.16 -3.40 17.78
CA GLY A 331 -11.49 -2.45 18.67
C GLY A 331 -11.07 -1.14 17.98
N THR A 332 -11.57 -0.89 16.78
CA THR A 332 -11.30 0.30 15.97
C THR A 332 -12.30 1.44 16.23
N ALA A 333 -13.35 1.20 17.03
CA ALA A 333 -14.24 2.25 17.48
C ALA A 333 -13.44 3.31 18.24
N GLU A 334 -13.40 4.52 17.72
CA GLU A 334 -12.71 5.65 18.32
C GLU A 334 -13.35 5.95 19.68
N SER A 335 -12.59 5.75 20.75
CA SER A 335 -12.95 6.30 22.06
C SER A 335 -12.80 7.83 21.96
N GLY A 336 -13.90 8.56 22.02
CA GLY A 336 -13.94 10.00 21.72
C GLY A 336 -13.26 10.93 22.73
N GLU A 337 -12.40 10.45 23.63
CA GLU A 337 -11.66 11.28 24.57
C GLU A 337 -10.18 10.88 24.61
N GLU A 338 -9.30 11.84 24.28
CA GLU A 338 -7.87 11.71 24.53
C GLU A 338 -7.58 11.79 26.03
N HIS A 339 -7.07 10.70 26.60
CA HIS A 339 -6.67 10.62 28.01
C HIS A 339 -5.16 10.76 28.16
N GLU A 340 -4.72 11.36 29.29
CA GLU A 340 -3.33 11.28 29.72
C GLU A 340 -3.04 9.86 30.26
N ASN A 341 -1.83 9.33 30.02
CA ASN A 341 -1.43 7.96 30.42
C ASN A 341 -1.06 7.86 31.91
N ASP A 342 -1.84 8.47 32.79
CA ASP A 342 -1.58 8.58 34.24
C ASP A 342 -2.47 7.68 35.11
N ALA A 343 -3.51 7.07 34.52
CA ALA A 343 -4.45 6.18 35.17
C ALA A 343 -4.97 5.09 34.22
N ILE A 344 -5.79 4.17 34.75
CA ILE A 344 -6.56 3.21 33.96
C ILE A 344 -7.93 3.82 33.71
N TYR A 345 -8.31 4.02 32.48
CA TYR A 345 -9.60 4.57 32.06
C TYR A 345 -10.51 3.47 31.56
N GLN A 346 -11.78 3.59 31.83
CA GLN A 346 -12.79 2.66 31.34
C GLN A 346 -13.10 2.93 29.86
N LYS A 347 -13.00 1.90 29.02
CA LYS A 347 -13.53 1.93 27.66
C LYS A 347 -14.93 1.30 27.66
N GLY A 348 -15.94 2.07 27.25
CA GLY A 348 -17.36 1.67 27.30
C GLY A 348 -17.78 0.64 26.25
N MET A 349 -16.90 -0.31 25.90
CA MET A 349 -17.08 -1.27 24.82
C MET A 349 -18.37 -2.09 24.91
N PHE A 350 -18.80 -2.44 26.12
CA PHE A 350 -20.03 -3.19 26.34
C PHE A 350 -21.29 -2.33 26.12
N TYR A 351 -21.23 -1.07 26.55
CA TYR A 351 -22.31 -0.11 26.29
C TYR A 351 -22.44 0.17 24.79
N ASP A 352 -21.32 0.40 24.11
CA ASP A 352 -21.30 0.65 22.66
C ASP A 352 -21.82 -0.57 21.88
N MET A 353 -21.50 -1.80 22.34
CA MET A 353 -22.01 -3.03 21.75
C MET A 353 -23.54 -3.16 21.92
N ILE A 354 -24.06 -2.95 23.15
CA ILE A 354 -25.50 -3.04 23.41
C ILE A 354 -26.24 -1.90 22.68
N ASN A 355 -25.67 -0.70 22.69
CA ASN A 355 -26.26 0.42 21.99
C ASN A 355 -26.24 0.21 20.44
N GLY A 356 -25.18 -0.39 19.93
CA GLY A 356 -25.10 -0.84 18.53
C GLY A 356 -26.18 -1.88 18.20
N LEU A 357 -26.40 -2.85 19.08
CA LEU A 357 -27.46 -3.86 18.94
C LEU A 357 -28.85 -3.26 19.02
N ASN A 358 -29.09 -2.30 19.92
CA ASN A 358 -30.37 -1.63 20.07
C ASN A 358 -30.65 -0.61 18.97
N SER A 359 -29.61 -0.06 18.33
CA SER A 359 -29.71 0.87 17.20
C SER A 359 -29.73 0.17 15.83
N MET A 360 -29.78 -1.17 15.80
CA MET A 360 -30.01 -1.93 14.58
C MET A 360 -31.47 -1.73 14.15
N GLU A 361 -31.79 -0.59 13.59
CA GLU A 361 -32.98 -0.42 12.79
C GLU A 361 -32.71 -1.04 11.42
N ALA A 362 -33.55 -1.98 10.99
CA ALA A 362 -33.51 -2.44 9.62
C ALA A 362 -33.96 -1.26 8.73
N ASN A 363 -33.03 -0.75 7.94
CA ASN A 363 -33.37 0.21 6.91
C ASN A 363 -33.94 -0.54 5.71
N GLU A 364 -35.13 -0.17 5.29
CA GLU A 364 -35.73 -0.69 4.05
C GLU A 364 -35.21 0.13 2.87
N ASN A 365 -34.55 -0.54 1.91
CA ASN A 365 -34.10 0.07 0.67
C ASN A 365 -35.17 -0.07 -0.42
N ASP A 366 -35.51 1.02 -1.09
CA ASP A 366 -36.37 0.95 -2.30
C ASP A 366 -35.56 0.48 -3.50
N LEU A 367 -35.35 -0.86 -3.57
CA LEU A 367 -34.61 -1.47 -4.65
C LEU A 367 -35.36 -1.42 -5.99
N ALA A 368 -36.68 -1.28 -5.99
CA ALA A 368 -37.46 -1.14 -7.22
C ALA A 368 -37.14 0.20 -7.91
N ALA A 369 -37.18 1.31 -7.16
CA ALA A 369 -36.81 2.62 -7.70
C ALA A 369 -35.33 2.68 -8.09
N PHE A 370 -34.45 2.08 -7.28
CA PHE A 370 -33.02 2.05 -7.60
C PHE A 370 -32.70 1.20 -8.83
N LYS A 371 -33.40 0.07 -9.04
CA LYS A 371 -33.27 -0.76 -10.25
C LYS A 371 -33.57 0.08 -11.51
N VAL A 372 -34.68 0.83 -11.52
CA VAL A 372 -35.04 1.72 -12.65
C VAL A 372 -33.95 2.77 -12.88
N TYR A 373 -33.39 3.33 -11.79
CA TYR A 373 -32.31 4.31 -11.88
C TYR A 373 -31.05 3.72 -12.51
N ILE A 374 -30.55 2.59 -11.98
CA ILE A 374 -29.29 2.00 -12.44
C ILE A 374 -29.39 1.48 -13.88
N GLU A 375 -30.53 0.87 -14.26
CA GLU A 375 -30.78 0.43 -15.64
C GLU A 375 -30.79 1.60 -16.62
N LYS A 376 -31.36 2.74 -16.22
CA LYS A 376 -31.35 3.96 -17.01
C LYS A 376 -29.94 4.51 -17.17
N GLU A 377 -29.16 4.59 -16.09
CA GLU A 377 -27.78 5.10 -16.12
C GLU A 377 -26.83 4.19 -16.93
N LEU A 378 -27.07 2.88 -16.96
CA LEU A 378 -26.30 1.92 -17.76
C LEU A 378 -26.81 1.77 -19.20
N SER A 379 -27.97 2.34 -19.54
CA SER A 379 -28.54 2.24 -20.89
C SER A 379 -27.68 2.95 -21.94
N GLU A 380 -27.84 2.59 -23.22
CA GLU A 380 -27.15 3.25 -24.35
C GLU A 380 -27.48 4.74 -24.45
N GLU A 381 -28.64 5.18 -23.90
CA GLU A 381 -29.13 6.56 -23.97
C GLU A 381 -28.52 7.46 -22.86
N SER A 382 -27.87 6.90 -21.84
CA SER A 382 -27.22 7.67 -20.78
C SER A 382 -25.91 8.29 -21.25
N GLU A 383 -25.61 9.51 -20.78
CA GLU A 383 -24.34 10.21 -21.01
C GLU A 383 -23.24 9.80 -19.98
N ASN A 384 -23.55 8.92 -19.03
CA ASN A 384 -22.66 8.52 -17.95
C ASN A 384 -21.70 7.39 -18.39
N GLU A 385 -20.76 7.70 -19.26
CA GLU A 385 -19.77 6.73 -19.78
C GLU A 385 -18.85 6.18 -18.67
N GLU A 386 -18.61 6.98 -17.61
CA GLU A 386 -17.74 6.58 -16.51
C GLU A 386 -18.37 5.44 -15.70
N LEU A 387 -19.66 5.50 -15.41
CA LEU A 387 -20.37 4.43 -14.72
C LEU A 387 -20.50 3.17 -15.59
N LYS A 388 -20.71 3.32 -16.91
CA LYS A 388 -20.76 2.17 -17.83
C LYS A 388 -19.44 1.42 -17.91
N GLU A 389 -18.30 2.12 -17.85
CA GLU A 389 -16.97 1.48 -17.80
C GLU A 389 -16.67 0.90 -16.41
N ALA A 390 -17.28 1.47 -15.35
CA ALA A 390 -17.06 1.06 -13.98
C ALA A 390 -17.81 -0.22 -13.62
N VAL A 391 -19.03 -0.42 -14.13
CA VAL A 391 -19.86 -1.60 -13.85
C VAL A 391 -19.57 -2.70 -14.86
N SER A 392 -19.07 -3.84 -14.38
CA SER A 392 -18.79 -5.02 -15.20
C SER A 392 -19.94 -6.03 -15.25
N GLY A 393 -20.93 -5.88 -14.39
CA GLY A 393 -22.13 -6.71 -14.36
C GLY A 393 -23.11 -6.25 -13.27
N VAL A 394 -24.38 -6.50 -13.51
CA VAL A 394 -25.46 -6.31 -12.54
C VAL A 394 -26.22 -7.61 -12.42
N GLN A 395 -26.48 -8.05 -11.20
CA GLN A 395 -27.30 -9.22 -10.92
C GLN A 395 -28.43 -8.81 -9.96
N TYR A 396 -29.64 -9.15 -10.34
CA TYR A 396 -30.82 -9.00 -9.51
C TYR A 396 -31.16 -10.34 -8.92
N THR A 397 -31.20 -10.45 -7.59
CA THR A 397 -31.62 -11.69 -6.93
C THR A 397 -33.03 -11.52 -6.35
N TYR A 398 -33.73 -12.60 -6.29
CA TYR A 398 -35.10 -12.66 -5.79
C TYR A 398 -35.15 -13.69 -4.67
N ASP A 399 -36.01 -13.48 -3.69
CA ASP A 399 -36.23 -14.41 -2.56
C ASP A 399 -37.09 -15.60 -3.03
N LEU A 400 -36.58 -16.31 -4.03
CA LEU A 400 -37.21 -17.48 -4.63
C LEU A 400 -36.57 -18.75 -4.10
N ASP A 401 -37.37 -19.59 -3.45
CA ASP A 401 -36.98 -20.94 -3.12
C ASP A 401 -37.03 -21.79 -4.41
N MET A 402 -35.85 -22.11 -4.95
CA MET A 402 -35.74 -22.86 -6.20
C MET A 402 -35.92 -24.36 -5.97
N LEU A 403 -37.14 -24.87 -6.13
CA LEU A 403 -37.46 -26.26 -5.89
C LEU A 403 -37.00 -27.17 -7.04
N VAL A 404 -35.88 -27.86 -6.84
CA VAL A 404 -35.33 -28.80 -7.83
C VAL A 404 -35.34 -30.21 -7.28
N TYR A 405 -35.82 -31.15 -8.06
CA TYR A 405 -35.90 -32.57 -7.72
C TYR A 405 -35.06 -33.42 -8.63
N THR A 406 -34.47 -34.49 -8.07
CA THR A 406 -33.73 -35.51 -8.83
C THR A 406 -34.04 -36.91 -8.28
N LYS A 407 -33.52 -37.96 -8.95
CA LYS A 407 -33.60 -39.34 -8.45
C LYS A 407 -32.31 -39.75 -7.76
N SER A 408 -32.42 -40.20 -6.52
CA SER A 408 -31.32 -40.80 -5.80
C SER A 408 -30.89 -42.14 -6.44
N VAL A 409 -29.73 -42.66 -6.00
CA VAL A 409 -29.23 -44.00 -6.43
C VAL A 409 -30.22 -45.10 -6.17
N ASP A 410 -31.11 -44.97 -5.18
CA ASP A 410 -32.14 -45.93 -4.80
C ASP A 410 -33.42 -45.76 -5.62
N GLY A 411 -33.48 -44.78 -6.51
CA GLY A 411 -34.63 -44.49 -7.36
C GLY A 411 -35.73 -43.67 -6.69
N ASN A 412 -35.54 -43.21 -5.45
CA ASN A 412 -36.41 -42.29 -4.76
C ASN A 412 -36.25 -40.87 -5.34
N ILE A 413 -37.35 -40.13 -5.37
CA ILE A 413 -37.30 -38.70 -5.74
C ILE A 413 -36.90 -37.95 -4.48
N ILE A 414 -35.84 -37.17 -4.57
CA ILE A 414 -35.33 -36.32 -3.50
C ILE A 414 -35.28 -34.87 -4.02
N GLU A 415 -35.41 -33.95 -3.14
CA GLU A 415 -35.10 -32.55 -3.38
C GLU A 415 -33.57 -32.41 -3.49
N SER A 416 -33.12 -31.69 -4.52
CA SER A 416 -31.73 -31.40 -4.78
C SER A 416 -31.29 -30.22 -3.89
N ASP A 417 -31.31 -30.45 -2.59
CA ASP A 417 -31.01 -29.49 -1.55
C ASP A 417 -30.18 -30.13 -0.45
N THR A 418 -29.38 -29.32 0.22
CA THR A 418 -28.52 -29.74 1.36
C THR A 418 -29.11 -29.32 2.71
N GLU A 419 -30.02 -28.34 2.72
CA GLU A 419 -30.56 -27.78 3.94
C GLU A 419 -31.46 -28.77 4.70
N SER A 420 -32.40 -29.40 4.02
CA SER A 420 -33.29 -30.42 4.60
C SER A 420 -32.51 -31.59 5.19
N LEU A 421 -31.46 -32.06 4.51
CA LEU A 421 -30.59 -33.10 5.00
C LEU A 421 -29.81 -32.63 6.23
N LEU A 422 -29.29 -31.43 6.24
CA LEU A 422 -28.57 -30.85 7.38
C LEU A 422 -29.48 -30.68 8.61
N GLN A 423 -30.72 -30.22 8.41
CA GLN A 423 -31.72 -30.11 9.47
C GLN A 423 -32.03 -31.47 10.08
N ASP A 424 -32.25 -32.47 9.26
CA ASP A 424 -32.48 -33.86 9.70
C ASP A 424 -31.31 -34.39 10.55
N LEU A 425 -30.07 -34.18 10.09
CA LEU A 425 -28.86 -34.62 10.79
C LEU A 425 -28.66 -33.85 12.12
N LEU A 426 -28.92 -32.56 12.16
CA LEU A 426 -28.82 -31.76 13.38
C LEU A 426 -29.87 -32.17 14.41
N LEU A 427 -31.10 -32.46 13.97
CA LEU A 427 -32.15 -32.93 14.83
C LEU A 427 -31.83 -34.33 15.38
N GLU A 428 -31.39 -35.24 14.52
CA GLU A 428 -31.15 -36.68 14.88
C GLU A 428 -29.95 -36.82 15.81
N TYR A 429 -28.82 -36.13 15.51
CA TYR A 429 -27.56 -36.32 16.24
C TYR A 429 -27.33 -35.33 17.38
N PHE A 430 -27.85 -34.11 17.28
CA PHE A 430 -27.64 -33.04 18.26
C PHE A 430 -28.90 -32.66 19.02
N GLY A 431 -30.09 -33.11 18.55
CA GLY A 431 -31.37 -32.71 19.13
C GLY A 431 -31.69 -31.25 18.94
N MET A 432 -31.03 -30.60 17.97
CA MET A 432 -31.24 -29.18 17.66
C MET A 432 -32.24 -29.08 16.52
N ASP A 433 -33.38 -28.49 16.80
CA ASP A 433 -34.39 -28.14 15.80
C ASP A 433 -34.11 -26.71 15.32
N LEU A 434 -33.52 -26.60 14.11
CA LEU A 434 -33.21 -25.29 13.52
C LEU A 434 -34.50 -24.50 13.20
N SER A 435 -35.58 -25.18 12.88
CA SER A 435 -36.84 -24.54 12.54
C SER A 435 -37.44 -23.82 13.75
N SER A 436 -37.27 -24.34 14.95
CA SER A 436 -37.70 -23.72 16.18
C SER A 436 -36.81 -22.50 16.58
N MET A 437 -35.52 -22.50 16.20
CA MET A 437 -34.63 -21.37 16.40
C MET A 437 -34.94 -20.21 15.44
N VAL A 438 -35.25 -20.51 14.19
CA VAL A 438 -35.65 -19.52 13.20
C VAL A 438 -37.02 -18.93 13.57
N SER A 439 -37.96 -19.72 14.02
CA SER A 439 -39.30 -19.24 14.40
C SER A 439 -39.31 -18.40 15.71
N MET A 440 -38.37 -18.64 16.64
CA MET A 440 -38.18 -17.78 17.81
C MET A 440 -37.51 -16.46 17.49
N GLY A 441 -36.85 -16.37 16.30
CA GLY A 441 -36.12 -15.19 15.84
C GLY A 441 -36.89 -14.33 14.85
N SER A 442 -38.10 -14.70 14.43
CA SER A 442 -38.87 -13.97 13.41
C SER A 442 -39.34 -12.56 13.87
N SER A 443 -39.04 -12.16 15.09
CA SER A 443 -39.29 -10.82 15.61
C SER A 443 -38.03 -10.06 16.04
N SER A 444 -36.84 -10.59 15.83
CA SER A 444 -35.60 -9.89 16.16
C SER A 444 -34.61 -9.93 14.99
N SER A 445 -34.23 -8.76 14.54
CA SER A 445 -33.15 -8.49 13.58
C SER A 445 -31.79 -9.20 13.92
N LEU A 446 -31.72 -9.80 15.12
CA LEU A 446 -30.53 -10.52 15.59
C LEU A 446 -30.31 -11.86 14.87
N SER A 447 -31.38 -12.53 14.43
CA SER A 447 -31.27 -13.86 13.79
C SER A 447 -30.78 -13.76 12.36
N ALA A 448 -31.21 -12.74 11.61
CA ALA A 448 -30.74 -12.49 10.25
C ALA A 448 -29.25 -12.10 10.22
N GLY A 449 -28.79 -11.29 11.19
CA GLY A 449 -27.39 -10.90 11.31
C GLY A 449 -26.46 -12.06 11.75
N MET A 450 -26.95 -12.99 12.56
CA MET A 450 -26.17 -14.17 12.97
C MET A 450 -26.14 -15.26 11.87
N ALA A 451 -27.16 -15.35 11.06
CA ALA A 451 -27.19 -16.27 9.93
C ALA A 451 -26.15 -15.89 8.86
N SER A 452 -25.96 -14.61 8.61
CA SER A 452 -24.98 -14.12 7.63
C SER A 452 -23.51 -14.24 8.06
N ILE A 453 -23.24 -14.36 9.37
CA ILE A 453 -21.87 -14.50 9.91
C ILE A 453 -21.47 -15.98 10.12
N SER A 454 -22.42 -16.89 10.07
CA SER A 454 -22.15 -18.32 10.30
C SER A 454 -21.40 -18.93 9.12
N PRO A 455 -20.22 -19.57 9.35
CA PRO A 455 -19.58 -20.35 8.28
C PRO A 455 -20.48 -21.47 7.72
N MET A 456 -21.58 -21.80 8.42
CA MET A 456 -22.56 -22.81 8.00
C MET A 456 -23.56 -22.29 6.97
N SER A 457 -23.82 -20.97 6.89
CA SER A 457 -24.73 -20.40 5.89
C SER A 457 -24.09 -20.37 4.50
N ALA A 458 -22.77 -20.19 4.43
CA ALA A 458 -22.04 -20.24 3.16
C ALA A 458 -21.95 -21.67 2.58
N ALA A 459 -22.12 -22.70 3.42
CA ALA A 459 -22.13 -24.11 2.99
C ALA A 459 -23.50 -24.60 2.52
N SER A 460 -24.57 -23.79 2.66
CA SER A 460 -25.97 -24.25 2.41
C SER A 460 -26.47 -23.95 1.00
N THR A 461 -25.84 -23.09 0.23
CA THR A 461 -26.28 -22.79 -1.15
C THR A 461 -25.67 -23.76 -2.16
N LEU A 462 -26.34 -24.87 -2.40
CA LEU A 462 -25.94 -25.82 -3.45
C LEU A 462 -26.14 -25.24 -4.84
N TRP A 463 -27.33 -24.66 -5.06
CA TRP A 463 -27.75 -24.03 -6.30
C TRP A 463 -27.47 -22.54 -6.24
N GLN A 464 -26.64 -22.04 -7.13
CA GLN A 464 -26.27 -20.62 -7.18
C GLN A 464 -26.53 -20.06 -8.58
N GLU A 465 -27.16 -18.90 -8.64
CA GLU A 465 -27.40 -18.19 -9.89
C GLU A 465 -26.07 -17.60 -10.41
N MET A 466 -25.76 -17.89 -11.66
CA MET A 466 -24.59 -17.35 -12.36
C MET A 466 -24.84 -15.89 -12.77
N LEU A 467 -23.78 -15.07 -12.70
CA LEU A 467 -23.85 -13.70 -13.18
C LEU A 467 -24.22 -13.67 -14.68
N PRO A 468 -25.31 -12.98 -15.06
CA PRO A 468 -25.70 -12.85 -16.45
C PRO A 468 -24.67 -12.05 -17.26
N GLY A 469 -24.54 -12.36 -18.52
CA GLY A 469 -23.61 -11.66 -19.42
C GLY A 469 -24.30 -10.50 -20.12
N GLU A 470 -23.46 -9.62 -20.68
CA GLU A 470 -23.94 -8.50 -21.46
C GLU A 470 -24.60 -8.94 -22.80
N ASN A 471 -25.49 -8.11 -23.33
CA ASN A 471 -26.12 -8.31 -24.65
C ASN A 471 -26.88 -9.63 -24.84
N GLY A 472 -27.56 -10.11 -23.77
CA GLY A 472 -28.37 -11.35 -23.80
C GLY A 472 -27.55 -12.64 -23.76
N ARG A 473 -26.33 -12.59 -23.27
CA ARG A 473 -25.57 -13.79 -22.93
C ARG A 473 -26.05 -14.32 -21.59
N LEU A 474 -26.19 -15.63 -21.48
CA LEU A 474 -26.62 -16.29 -20.23
C LEU A 474 -25.56 -16.26 -19.13
N VAL A 475 -24.30 -16.17 -19.52
CA VAL A 475 -23.15 -16.20 -18.58
C VAL A 475 -22.22 -15.03 -18.87
N SER A 476 -21.76 -14.38 -17.81
CA SER A 476 -20.82 -13.27 -17.86
C SER A 476 -19.43 -13.69 -18.31
N SER A 477 -18.76 -12.80 -19.05
CA SER A 477 -17.35 -12.97 -19.39
C SER A 477 -16.41 -13.02 -18.17
N LEU A 478 -16.84 -12.54 -17.01
CA LEU A 478 -16.10 -12.67 -15.75
C LEU A 478 -16.02 -14.13 -15.30
N MET A 479 -17.15 -14.86 -15.37
CA MET A 479 -17.20 -16.30 -15.10
C MET A 479 -16.25 -17.07 -16.02
N GLU A 480 -16.26 -16.77 -17.32
CA GLU A 480 -15.37 -17.40 -18.30
C GLU A 480 -13.88 -17.13 -18.03
N LYS A 481 -13.56 -16.02 -17.36
CA LYS A 481 -12.18 -15.72 -16.95
C LYS A 481 -11.74 -16.52 -15.73
N GLN A 482 -12.63 -16.81 -14.79
CA GLN A 482 -12.31 -17.49 -13.53
C GLN A 482 -12.34 -19.02 -13.62
N TYR A 483 -13.12 -19.59 -14.57
CA TYR A 483 -13.33 -21.02 -14.68
C TYR A 483 -12.91 -21.56 -16.03
N ASP A 484 -12.44 -22.82 -16.03
CA ASP A 484 -12.22 -23.64 -17.21
C ASP A 484 -13.33 -24.67 -17.37
N VAL A 485 -13.88 -24.80 -18.59
CA VAL A 485 -14.83 -25.86 -18.94
C VAL A 485 -14.03 -27.14 -19.16
N ILE A 486 -14.14 -28.12 -18.23
CA ILE A 486 -13.41 -29.38 -18.34
C ILE A 486 -14.19 -30.43 -19.14
N TYR A 487 -15.52 -30.31 -19.20
CA TYR A 487 -16.38 -31.16 -20.04
C TYR A 487 -17.66 -30.40 -20.44
N GLY A 488 -18.18 -30.64 -21.66
CA GLY A 488 -19.39 -30.01 -22.18
C GLY A 488 -19.20 -28.57 -22.61
N SER A 489 -20.14 -27.69 -22.26
CA SER A 489 -20.12 -26.26 -22.62
C SER A 489 -20.80 -25.40 -21.55
N TRP A 490 -20.58 -24.11 -21.60
CA TRP A 490 -21.41 -23.14 -20.87
C TRP A 490 -22.88 -23.24 -21.35
N PRO A 491 -23.87 -22.94 -20.47
CA PRO A 491 -25.28 -22.89 -20.82
C PRO A 491 -25.57 -22.00 -22.02
N THR A 492 -26.45 -22.51 -22.91
CA THR A 492 -26.96 -21.83 -24.10
C THR A 492 -28.47 -21.66 -24.10
N GLU A 493 -29.16 -22.43 -23.22
CA GLU A 493 -30.60 -22.37 -22.99
C GLU A 493 -30.86 -22.11 -21.49
N PHE A 494 -31.99 -21.50 -21.15
CA PHE A 494 -32.34 -21.14 -19.77
C PHE A 494 -32.35 -22.29 -18.79
N ASN A 495 -32.69 -23.49 -19.24
CA ASN A 495 -32.80 -24.74 -18.49
C ASN A 495 -31.51 -25.58 -18.51
N GLU A 496 -30.39 -25.00 -18.85
CA GLU A 496 -29.08 -25.65 -18.79
C GLU A 496 -28.31 -25.14 -17.57
N ILE A 497 -27.66 -26.07 -16.88
CA ILE A 497 -26.85 -25.80 -15.66
C ILE A 497 -25.43 -26.33 -15.82
N VAL A 498 -24.55 -25.89 -14.96
CA VAL A 498 -23.16 -26.37 -14.86
C VAL A 498 -22.88 -26.95 -13.48
N LEU A 499 -22.11 -28.04 -13.43
CA LEU A 499 -21.53 -28.53 -12.18
C LEU A 499 -20.17 -27.87 -11.97
N ILE A 500 -19.90 -27.41 -10.73
CA ILE A 500 -18.66 -26.78 -10.32
C ILE A 500 -17.91 -27.79 -9.46
N VAL A 501 -16.68 -28.10 -9.83
CA VAL A 501 -15.77 -28.96 -9.06
C VAL A 501 -14.62 -28.14 -8.52
N ASP A 502 -13.95 -28.62 -7.48
CA ASP A 502 -12.78 -27.97 -6.93
C ASP A 502 -11.53 -28.12 -7.84
N GLU A 503 -10.38 -27.58 -7.41
CA GLU A 503 -9.12 -27.67 -8.13
C GLU A 503 -8.66 -29.12 -8.39
N ASN A 504 -9.08 -30.07 -7.56
CA ASN A 504 -8.75 -31.50 -7.63
C ASN A 504 -9.77 -32.32 -8.40
N ASN A 505 -10.82 -31.72 -8.97
CA ASN A 505 -12.01 -32.36 -9.53
C ASN A 505 -12.83 -33.12 -8.49
N GLU A 506 -12.94 -32.61 -7.29
CA GLU A 506 -13.72 -33.18 -6.19
C GLU A 506 -15.00 -32.38 -5.96
N VAL A 507 -16.03 -33.03 -5.44
CA VAL A 507 -17.30 -32.45 -4.99
C VAL A 507 -17.58 -33.01 -3.62
N ASP A 508 -18.08 -32.19 -2.69
CA ASP A 508 -18.35 -32.63 -1.32
C ASP A 508 -19.48 -33.64 -1.19
N ASP A 509 -19.51 -34.37 -0.08
CA ASP A 509 -20.45 -35.45 0.15
C ASP A 509 -21.92 -35.00 0.18
N MET A 510 -22.19 -33.78 0.65
CA MET A 510 -23.54 -33.21 0.73
C MET A 510 -24.04 -32.85 -0.68
N ALA A 511 -23.20 -32.24 -1.48
CA ALA A 511 -23.51 -31.96 -2.88
C ALA A 511 -23.70 -33.26 -3.69
N LEU A 512 -22.91 -34.34 -3.43
CA LEU A 512 -23.09 -35.62 -4.05
C LEU A 512 -24.44 -36.29 -3.68
N TYR A 513 -24.92 -36.08 -2.45
CA TYR A 513 -26.27 -36.48 -2.07
C TYR A 513 -27.34 -35.73 -2.85
N ALA A 514 -27.25 -34.40 -2.88
CA ALA A 514 -28.20 -33.52 -3.56
C ALA A 514 -28.20 -33.71 -5.09
N LEU A 515 -27.06 -34.15 -5.67
CA LEU A 515 -26.97 -34.62 -7.06
C LEU A 515 -27.59 -36.01 -7.28
N GLY A 516 -28.05 -36.67 -6.22
CA GLY A 516 -28.60 -38.04 -6.30
C GLY A 516 -27.53 -39.09 -6.62
N LEU A 517 -26.28 -38.87 -6.27
CA LEU A 517 -25.12 -39.75 -6.49
C LEU A 517 -24.76 -40.56 -5.23
N LYS A 518 -25.20 -40.09 -4.05
CA LYS A 518 -25.13 -40.83 -2.77
C LYS A 518 -26.52 -41.00 -2.17
N SER A 519 -26.70 -42.02 -1.35
CA SER A 519 -27.94 -42.21 -0.59
C SER A 519 -27.88 -41.47 0.76
N LYS A 520 -29.05 -41.28 1.39
CA LYS A 520 -29.14 -40.76 2.76
C LYS A 520 -28.42 -41.68 3.75
N GLU A 521 -28.56 -42.99 3.56
CA GLU A 521 -27.93 -44.02 4.38
C GLU A 521 -26.40 -43.96 4.34
N ASP A 522 -25.81 -43.55 3.20
CA ASP A 522 -24.36 -43.35 3.10
C ASP A 522 -23.91 -42.15 3.94
N ILE A 523 -24.66 -41.02 3.90
CA ILE A 523 -24.37 -39.82 4.70
C ILE A 523 -24.58 -40.12 6.19
N ASP A 524 -25.69 -40.79 6.57
CA ASP A 524 -25.94 -41.19 7.96
C ASP A 524 -24.83 -42.09 8.50
N ALA A 525 -24.30 -43.00 7.70
CA ALA A 525 -23.18 -43.86 8.10
C ALA A 525 -21.90 -43.05 8.37
N LEU A 526 -21.64 -42.03 7.60
CA LEU A 526 -20.51 -41.08 7.82
C LEU A 526 -20.73 -40.27 9.11
N ALA A 527 -21.94 -39.75 9.30
CA ALA A 527 -22.30 -38.99 10.52
C ALA A 527 -22.16 -39.88 11.78
N GLN A 528 -22.69 -41.11 11.75
CA GLN A 528 -22.54 -42.07 12.86
C GLN A 528 -21.08 -42.43 13.16
N ALA A 529 -20.26 -42.63 12.13
CA ALA A 529 -18.84 -42.90 12.30
C ALA A 529 -18.13 -41.72 13.00
N ALA A 530 -18.40 -40.51 12.58
CA ALA A 530 -17.86 -39.29 13.19
C ALA A 530 -18.30 -39.13 14.65
N PHE A 531 -19.58 -39.37 14.93
CA PHE A 531 -20.14 -39.29 16.30
C PHE A 531 -19.54 -40.34 17.27
N ASN A 532 -19.30 -41.56 16.77
CA ASN A 532 -18.70 -42.64 17.54
C ASN A 532 -17.16 -42.54 17.65
N GLY A 533 -16.55 -41.53 17.09
CA GLY A 533 -15.08 -41.34 17.07
C GLY A 533 -14.33 -42.43 16.33
N SER A 534 -15.02 -43.15 15.40
CA SER A 534 -14.43 -44.15 14.52
C SER A 534 -13.97 -43.48 13.23
N GLN A 535 -12.81 -43.87 12.69
CA GLN A 535 -12.41 -43.45 11.37
C GLN A 535 -13.33 -44.10 10.33
N ALA A 536 -14.11 -43.30 9.63
CA ALA A 536 -14.71 -43.73 8.40
C ALA A 536 -13.60 -43.88 7.34
N GLU A 537 -13.49 -45.05 6.72
CA GLU A 537 -12.66 -45.15 5.52
C GLU A 537 -13.43 -44.43 4.40
N PRO A 538 -12.88 -43.32 3.82
CA PRO A 538 -13.54 -42.67 2.70
C PRO A 538 -13.61 -43.68 1.55
N THR A 539 -14.82 -44.02 1.16
CA THR A 539 -15.04 -44.81 -0.06
C THR A 539 -14.63 -43.89 -1.23
N GLN A 540 -13.52 -44.19 -1.87
CA GLN A 540 -13.14 -43.49 -3.11
C GLN A 540 -14.12 -43.90 -4.20
N ALA A 541 -15.26 -43.23 -4.27
CA ALA A 541 -16.19 -43.32 -5.38
C ALA A 541 -15.78 -42.31 -6.45
N SER A 542 -16.00 -42.67 -7.71
CA SER A 542 -15.75 -41.73 -8.82
C SER A 542 -16.81 -41.93 -9.88
N TRP A 543 -17.23 -40.86 -10.50
CA TRP A 543 -18.20 -40.83 -11.57
C TRP A 543 -17.56 -40.26 -12.83
N SER A 544 -17.95 -40.76 -13.99
CA SER A 544 -17.51 -40.18 -15.26
C SER A 544 -18.25 -38.86 -15.54
N TYR A 545 -17.64 -37.97 -16.26
CA TYR A 545 -18.30 -36.72 -16.67
C TYR A 545 -19.60 -36.97 -17.46
N GLU A 546 -19.67 -38.06 -18.24
CA GLU A 546 -20.87 -38.49 -18.96
C GLU A 546 -22.01 -38.86 -18.02
N GLU A 547 -21.72 -39.63 -16.95
CA GLU A 547 -22.73 -40.02 -15.94
C GLU A 547 -23.30 -38.79 -15.19
N ILE A 548 -22.49 -37.77 -14.96
CA ILE A 548 -22.93 -36.52 -14.34
C ILE A 548 -23.85 -35.75 -15.29
N CYS A 549 -23.44 -35.59 -16.56
CA CYS A 549 -24.24 -34.84 -17.54
C CYS A 549 -25.53 -35.58 -17.98
N GLU A 550 -25.65 -36.87 -17.70
CA GLU A 550 -26.87 -37.65 -17.95
C GLU A 550 -27.87 -37.61 -16.79
N LYS A 551 -27.58 -36.91 -15.70
CA LYS A 551 -28.52 -36.76 -14.58
C LYS A 551 -29.71 -35.90 -14.95
N ASP A 552 -30.89 -36.38 -14.57
CA ASP A 552 -32.17 -35.72 -14.79
C ASP A 552 -32.56 -34.88 -13.56
N PHE A 553 -32.69 -33.59 -13.74
CA PHE A 553 -33.24 -32.68 -12.73
C PHE A 553 -34.57 -32.11 -13.22
N ARG A 554 -35.46 -31.80 -12.28
CA ARG A 554 -36.75 -31.17 -12.53
C ARG A 554 -36.95 -29.96 -11.64
N VAL A 555 -37.16 -28.83 -12.24
CA VAL A 555 -37.63 -27.64 -11.51
C VAL A 555 -39.15 -27.67 -11.41
N VAL A 556 -39.67 -27.48 -10.23
CA VAL A 556 -41.10 -27.45 -9.92
C VAL A 556 -41.46 -26.03 -9.45
N PHE A 557 -42.59 -25.50 -9.95
CA PHE A 557 -43.04 -24.20 -9.44
C PHE A 557 -43.55 -24.36 -8.01
N ASN A 558 -43.23 -23.44 -7.15
CA ASN A 558 -43.61 -23.46 -5.73
C ASN A 558 -45.14 -23.60 -5.59
N SER A 559 -45.88 -22.87 -6.41
CA SER A 559 -47.33 -22.92 -6.43
C SER A 559 -47.89 -24.27 -6.88
N ASP A 560 -47.20 -25.07 -7.71
CA ASP A 560 -47.65 -26.39 -8.19
C ASP A 560 -47.51 -27.45 -7.09
N CYS A 561 -46.77 -27.18 -6.04
CA CYS A 561 -46.69 -28.05 -4.86
C CYS A 561 -47.99 -28.18 -4.12
N TYR A 562 -48.97 -27.34 -4.39
CA TYR A 562 -50.21 -27.27 -3.62
C TYR A 562 -51.42 -27.62 -4.50
N THR A 563 -52.29 -28.49 -3.96
CA THR A 563 -53.54 -28.86 -4.63
C THR A 563 -54.72 -28.55 -3.74
N TYR A 564 -55.79 -28.09 -4.35
CA TYR A 564 -57.03 -27.79 -3.64
C TYR A 564 -57.76 -29.07 -3.20
N ASP A 565 -58.13 -29.16 -1.91
CA ASP A 565 -58.94 -30.21 -1.33
C ASP A 565 -60.36 -29.72 -1.12
N GLU A 566 -61.33 -30.30 -1.88
CA GLU A 566 -62.73 -29.95 -1.80
C GLU A 566 -63.37 -30.32 -0.43
N VAL A 567 -62.71 -31.16 0.41
CA VAL A 567 -63.25 -31.62 1.69
C VAL A 567 -62.95 -30.63 2.81
N THR A 568 -61.74 -30.08 2.81
CA THR A 568 -61.25 -29.13 3.81
C THR A 568 -61.43 -27.71 3.37
N ASP A 569 -61.70 -27.45 2.09
CA ASP A 569 -61.75 -26.11 1.47
C ASP A 569 -60.43 -25.33 1.58
N THR A 570 -59.31 -26.08 1.60
CA THR A 570 -57.95 -25.56 1.74
C THR A 570 -57.02 -26.18 0.70
N TYR A 571 -55.82 -25.59 0.56
CA TYR A 571 -54.77 -26.13 -0.26
C TYR A 571 -53.86 -27.02 0.56
N THR A 572 -53.53 -28.23 0.06
CA THR A 572 -52.68 -29.21 0.72
C THR A 572 -51.41 -29.43 -0.06
N ASP A 573 -50.29 -29.60 0.68
CA ASP A 573 -48.95 -29.81 0.11
C ASP A 573 -48.77 -31.24 -0.41
N LEU A 574 -48.51 -31.36 -1.70
CA LEU A 574 -48.24 -32.65 -2.39
C LEU A 574 -46.91 -33.25 -1.97
N ARG A 575 -45.95 -32.46 -1.54
CA ARG A 575 -44.60 -32.90 -1.12
C ARG A 575 -44.65 -33.85 0.08
N SER A 576 -45.68 -33.76 0.88
CA SER A 576 -45.91 -34.63 2.04
C SER A 576 -46.08 -36.13 1.69
N SER A 577 -46.22 -36.51 0.41
CA SER A 577 -46.46 -37.89 -0.03
C SER A 577 -45.57 -38.28 -1.22
N GLN A 578 -45.13 -39.54 -1.24
CA GLN A 578 -44.34 -40.11 -2.35
C GLN A 578 -45.11 -40.08 -3.69
N ALA A 579 -46.42 -40.19 -3.67
CA ALA A 579 -47.24 -40.09 -4.86
C ALA A 579 -47.27 -38.63 -5.38
N GLY A 580 -47.35 -37.65 -4.49
CA GLY A 580 -47.30 -36.23 -4.81
C GLY A 580 -45.92 -35.83 -5.34
N LEU A 581 -44.86 -36.25 -4.67
CA LEU A 581 -43.48 -36.01 -5.18
C LEU A 581 -43.27 -36.58 -6.58
N LYS A 582 -43.80 -37.81 -6.83
CA LYS A 582 -43.73 -38.40 -8.16
C LYS A 582 -44.53 -37.61 -9.20
N TYR A 583 -45.69 -37.08 -8.83
CA TYR A 583 -46.49 -36.22 -9.71
C TYR A 583 -45.73 -34.93 -10.06
N LEU A 584 -45.16 -34.27 -9.05
CA LEU A 584 -44.40 -33.06 -9.20
C LEU A 584 -43.17 -33.29 -10.10
N TYR A 585 -42.42 -34.34 -9.84
CA TYR A 585 -41.24 -34.69 -10.66
C TYR A 585 -41.61 -34.98 -12.12
N ASP A 586 -42.67 -35.78 -12.35
CA ASP A 586 -43.07 -36.16 -13.71
C ASP A 586 -43.64 -34.98 -14.53
N ASN A 587 -44.12 -33.92 -13.88
CA ASN A 587 -44.66 -32.70 -14.52
C ASN A 587 -43.73 -31.48 -14.44
N GLY A 588 -42.64 -31.55 -13.68
CA GLY A 588 -41.67 -30.44 -13.55
C GLY A 588 -40.90 -30.15 -14.85
N THR A 589 -40.40 -28.97 -14.97
CA THR A 589 -39.57 -28.51 -16.11
C THR A 589 -38.22 -29.22 -16.11
N ASP A 590 -37.82 -29.71 -17.28
CA ASP A 590 -36.58 -30.50 -17.48
C ASP A 590 -35.35 -29.59 -17.43
N ILE A 591 -34.40 -29.94 -16.55
CA ILE A 591 -33.11 -29.25 -16.38
C ILE A 591 -31.98 -30.20 -16.79
N LYS A 592 -31.00 -29.65 -17.52
CA LYS A 592 -29.89 -30.44 -18.08
C LYS A 592 -28.55 -29.92 -17.64
N VAL A 593 -27.66 -30.84 -17.27
CA VAL A 593 -26.24 -30.46 -17.03
C VAL A 593 -25.55 -30.29 -18.39
N SER A 594 -25.24 -29.03 -18.78
CA SER A 594 -24.60 -28.73 -20.06
C SER A 594 -23.09 -28.86 -20.01
N GLY A 595 -22.50 -28.68 -18.82
CA GLY A 595 -21.05 -28.73 -18.66
C GLY A 595 -20.59 -28.91 -17.21
N ILE A 596 -19.31 -29.18 -17.11
CA ILE A 596 -18.60 -29.25 -15.82
C ILE A 596 -17.47 -28.23 -15.89
N ILE A 597 -17.39 -27.36 -14.88
CA ILE A 597 -16.41 -26.26 -14.81
C ILE A 597 -15.55 -26.40 -13.56
N ARG A 598 -14.34 -25.86 -13.64
CA ARG A 598 -13.36 -25.88 -12.56
C ARG A 598 -12.70 -24.53 -12.44
N PRO A 599 -12.39 -24.02 -11.23
CA PRO A 599 -11.57 -22.84 -11.05
C PRO A 599 -10.21 -22.95 -11.77
N LYS A 600 -9.72 -21.89 -12.37
CA LYS A 600 -8.39 -21.85 -12.95
C LYS A 600 -7.32 -21.89 -11.87
N GLU A 601 -6.16 -22.49 -12.17
CA GLU A 601 -5.04 -22.64 -11.21
C GLU A 601 -4.50 -21.28 -10.67
N ASP A 602 -4.70 -20.21 -11.40
CA ASP A 602 -4.24 -18.85 -11.05
C ASP A 602 -5.36 -17.96 -10.49
N ALA A 603 -6.59 -18.46 -10.36
CA ALA A 603 -7.70 -17.71 -9.76
C ALA A 603 -7.50 -17.59 -8.24
N VAL A 604 -7.45 -16.36 -7.73
CA VAL A 604 -7.29 -16.07 -6.29
C VAL A 604 -8.63 -16.18 -5.54
N ALA A 605 -9.71 -15.82 -6.20
CA ALA A 605 -11.07 -15.93 -5.69
C ALA A 605 -12.01 -16.36 -6.81
N THR A 606 -13.10 -17.02 -6.43
CA THR A 606 -14.13 -17.51 -7.38
C THR A 606 -15.49 -16.94 -7.02
N MET A 607 -16.28 -16.58 -8.03
CA MET A 607 -17.63 -16.02 -7.84
C MET A 607 -18.64 -17.06 -7.31
N MET A 608 -18.42 -18.34 -7.61
CA MET A 608 -19.34 -19.40 -7.23
C MET A 608 -18.82 -20.17 -6.03
N THR A 609 -19.66 -20.25 -5.02
CA THR A 609 -19.43 -21.06 -3.80
C THR A 609 -20.28 -22.32 -3.79
N GLY A 610 -21.39 -22.33 -4.56
CA GLY A 610 -22.26 -23.49 -4.75
C GLY A 610 -21.69 -24.50 -5.73
N ALA A 611 -22.15 -25.75 -5.65
CA ALA A 611 -21.69 -26.82 -6.53
C ALA A 611 -22.43 -26.84 -7.88
N ILE A 612 -23.59 -26.17 -8.01
CA ILE A 612 -24.39 -26.11 -9.23
C ILE A 612 -24.66 -24.65 -9.60
N GLY A 613 -24.26 -24.31 -10.83
CA GLY A 613 -24.53 -22.98 -11.38
C GLY A 613 -25.71 -22.99 -12.35
N TYR A 614 -26.71 -22.14 -12.17
CA TYR A 614 -27.85 -21.99 -13.07
C TYR A 614 -27.98 -20.56 -13.61
N THR A 615 -28.76 -20.35 -14.63
CA THR A 615 -28.89 -19.07 -15.33
C THR A 615 -29.96 -18.16 -14.69
N SER A 616 -29.80 -16.86 -14.73
CA SER A 616 -30.84 -15.88 -14.31
C SER A 616 -32.14 -16.03 -15.07
N GLU A 617 -32.08 -16.43 -16.36
CA GLU A 617 -33.29 -16.70 -17.16
C GLU A 617 -34.12 -17.86 -16.59
N LEU A 618 -33.50 -18.82 -15.84
CA LEU A 618 -34.23 -19.86 -15.14
C LEU A 618 -35.05 -19.27 -13.97
N THR A 619 -34.48 -18.34 -13.20
CA THR A 619 -35.20 -17.62 -12.14
C THR A 619 -36.41 -16.87 -12.72
N GLU A 620 -36.17 -16.08 -13.77
CA GLU A 620 -37.25 -15.35 -14.47
C GLU A 620 -38.33 -16.28 -14.99
N TYR A 621 -37.93 -17.41 -15.60
CA TYR A 621 -38.86 -18.41 -16.11
C TYR A 621 -39.75 -18.97 -15.00
N VAL A 622 -39.19 -19.31 -13.83
CA VAL A 622 -39.94 -19.86 -12.69
C VAL A 622 -40.93 -18.85 -12.13
N ILE A 623 -40.47 -17.59 -11.91
CA ILE A 623 -41.32 -16.50 -11.41
C ILE A 623 -42.46 -16.20 -12.37
N GLU A 624 -42.18 -16.02 -13.67
CA GLU A 624 -43.22 -15.64 -14.63
C GLU A 624 -44.27 -16.76 -14.86
N ASN A 625 -43.83 -17.99 -14.96
CA ASN A 625 -44.74 -19.10 -15.23
C ASN A 625 -45.48 -19.57 -13.96
N GLY A 626 -44.92 -19.41 -12.78
CA GLY A 626 -45.55 -19.67 -11.50
C GLY A 626 -46.76 -18.80 -11.21
N LYS A 627 -46.74 -17.53 -11.63
CA LYS A 627 -47.80 -16.50 -11.38
C LYS A 627 -49.22 -16.93 -11.85
N GLY A 628 -49.27 -17.85 -12.80
CA GLY A 628 -50.52 -18.30 -13.41
C GLY A 628 -51.31 -19.36 -12.61
N SER A 629 -50.79 -19.85 -11.52
CA SER A 629 -51.36 -20.99 -10.77
C SER A 629 -52.71 -20.68 -10.10
N GLU A 630 -53.50 -21.73 -9.84
CA GLU A 630 -54.79 -21.56 -9.15
C GLU A 630 -54.64 -21.22 -7.66
N ALA A 631 -53.57 -21.72 -7.01
CA ALA A 631 -53.27 -21.43 -5.61
C ALA A 631 -52.97 -19.91 -5.41
N ILE A 632 -52.14 -19.34 -6.26
CA ILE A 632 -51.84 -17.91 -6.26
C ILE A 632 -53.09 -17.08 -6.48
N LYS A 633 -53.94 -17.45 -7.48
CA LYS A 633 -55.20 -16.74 -7.72
C LYS A 633 -56.12 -16.80 -6.54
N ALA A 634 -56.17 -17.97 -5.84
CA ALA A 634 -56.96 -18.11 -4.64
C ALA A 634 -56.50 -17.17 -3.53
N GLN A 635 -55.18 -17.11 -3.25
CA GLN A 635 -54.65 -16.21 -2.20
C GLN A 635 -54.85 -14.75 -2.58
N LEU A 636 -54.60 -14.34 -3.84
CA LEU A 636 -54.82 -12.98 -4.30
C LEU A 636 -56.30 -12.57 -4.23
N SER A 637 -57.23 -13.48 -4.43
CA SER A 637 -58.68 -13.21 -4.30
C SER A 637 -59.17 -13.17 -2.85
N ASN A 638 -58.38 -13.69 -1.90
CA ASN A 638 -58.70 -13.71 -0.49
C ASN A 638 -57.52 -13.20 0.37
N PRO A 639 -57.21 -11.92 0.36
CA PRO A 639 -56.03 -11.38 1.04
C PRO A 639 -56.17 -11.35 2.57
N SER A 640 -57.32 -11.66 3.14
CA SER A 640 -57.53 -11.65 4.59
C SER A 640 -57.46 -13.03 5.24
N ARG A 641 -57.34 -14.09 4.45
CA ARG A 641 -57.33 -15.47 4.94
C ARG A 641 -56.26 -16.32 4.28
N ASP A 642 -55.66 -17.17 5.07
CA ASP A 642 -54.70 -18.11 4.65
C ASP A 642 -55.38 -19.28 3.91
N ILE A 643 -54.98 -19.52 2.67
CA ILE A 643 -55.55 -20.59 1.83
C ILE A 643 -55.17 -22.01 2.28
N PHE A 644 -54.15 -22.18 3.14
CA PHE A 644 -53.67 -23.44 3.63
C PHE A 644 -54.41 -23.91 4.90
N THR A 645 -54.81 -22.95 5.74
CA THR A 645 -55.42 -23.22 7.04
C THR A 645 -56.86 -22.71 7.14
N ASP A 646 -57.34 -21.91 6.20
CA ASP A 646 -58.57 -21.12 6.23
C ASP A 646 -58.70 -20.21 7.46
N LEU A 647 -57.57 -19.91 8.14
CA LEU A 647 -57.52 -18.99 9.26
C LEU A 647 -57.31 -17.56 8.79
N PRO A 648 -57.85 -16.54 9.51
CA PRO A 648 -57.56 -15.14 9.21
C PRO A 648 -56.07 -14.81 9.55
N PHE A 649 -55.45 -13.91 8.81
CA PHE A 649 -54.13 -13.42 9.13
C PHE A 649 -54.20 -12.42 10.30
N LYS A 650 -53.26 -12.53 11.24
CA LYS A 650 -53.19 -11.71 12.45
C LYS A 650 -52.95 -10.21 12.14
N GLU A 651 -52.18 -9.90 11.11
CA GLU A 651 -51.84 -8.52 10.70
C GLU A 651 -53.05 -7.67 10.33
N ASN A 652 -54.07 -8.30 9.76
CA ASN A 652 -55.31 -7.61 9.34
C ASN A 652 -56.22 -7.19 10.52
N THR A 653 -55.93 -7.60 11.75
CA THR A 653 -56.76 -7.32 12.93
C THR A 653 -56.56 -5.92 13.50
N GLY A 654 -55.38 -5.29 13.27
CA GLY A 654 -55.06 -3.96 13.78
C GLY A 654 -55.93 -2.84 13.21
N ASP A 655 -56.34 -2.95 11.96
CA ASP A 655 -57.10 -1.94 11.25
C ASP A 655 -58.64 -2.20 11.27
N MET A 656 -59.06 -3.36 11.81
CA MET A 656 -60.46 -3.72 11.88
C MET A 656 -61.20 -2.94 12.98
N SER A 657 -62.39 -2.41 12.63
CA SER A 657 -63.25 -1.79 13.66
C SER A 657 -63.85 -2.86 14.59
N ASP A 658 -64.10 -2.46 15.85
CA ASP A 658 -64.79 -3.34 16.82
C ASP A 658 -66.10 -3.93 16.29
N ALA A 659 -66.77 -3.22 15.42
CA ALA A 659 -68.00 -3.69 14.77
C ALA A 659 -67.73 -4.80 13.76
N ASP A 660 -66.65 -4.74 13.02
CA ASP A 660 -66.23 -5.76 12.06
C ASP A 660 -65.68 -7.00 12.79
N LYS A 661 -64.84 -6.83 13.80
CA LYS A 661 -64.38 -7.91 14.67
C LYS A 661 -65.54 -8.65 15.34
N ALA A 662 -66.51 -7.92 15.88
CA ALA A 662 -67.72 -8.52 16.50
C ALA A 662 -68.55 -9.28 15.49
N LYS A 663 -68.66 -8.77 14.24
CA LYS A 663 -69.39 -9.47 13.17
C LYS A 663 -68.70 -10.78 12.78
N GLU A 664 -67.42 -10.75 12.61
CA GLU A 664 -66.66 -11.96 12.25
C GLU A 664 -66.63 -12.97 13.38
N PHE A 665 -66.43 -12.52 14.63
CA PHE A 665 -66.54 -13.37 15.79
C PHE A 665 -67.89 -14.11 15.89
N LYS A 666 -68.97 -13.37 15.63
CA LYS A 666 -70.31 -13.97 15.63
C LYS A 666 -70.47 -15.01 14.52
N SER A 667 -69.99 -14.72 13.32
CA SER A 667 -70.01 -15.68 12.19
C SER A 667 -69.20 -16.93 12.51
N TYR A 668 -68.02 -16.78 13.11
CA TYR A 668 -67.17 -17.88 13.55
C TYR A 668 -67.90 -18.77 14.57
N ILE A 669 -68.48 -18.19 15.63
CA ILE A 669 -69.20 -18.98 16.64
C ILE A 669 -70.42 -19.68 16.08
N GLU A 670 -71.16 -19.04 15.14
CA GLU A 670 -72.30 -19.66 14.48
C GLU A 670 -71.92 -20.92 13.65
N ALA A 671 -70.73 -20.90 13.01
CA ALA A 671 -70.20 -21.98 12.20
C ALA A 671 -69.71 -23.16 13.01
N LEU A 672 -69.35 -23.03 14.31
CA LEU A 672 -68.79 -24.06 15.15
C LEU A 672 -69.82 -25.19 15.43
N ASN A 673 -69.32 -26.44 15.49
CA ASN A 673 -70.10 -27.57 15.99
C ASN A 673 -70.28 -27.51 17.53
N GLU A 674 -71.11 -28.42 18.12
CA GLU A 674 -71.40 -28.39 19.55
C GLU A 674 -70.19 -28.57 20.45
N THR A 675 -69.21 -29.46 20.11
CA THR A 675 -67.96 -29.63 20.86
C THR A 675 -67.10 -28.40 20.81
N ALA A 676 -66.93 -27.78 19.63
CA ALA A 676 -66.15 -26.58 19.47
C ALA A 676 -66.82 -25.38 20.18
N LYS A 677 -68.16 -25.23 20.13
CA LYS A 677 -68.90 -24.22 20.90
C LYS A 677 -68.71 -24.40 22.42
N ALA A 678 -68.68 -25.62 22.89
CA ALA A 678 -68.40 -25.91 24.31
C ALA A 678 -66.97 -25.48 24.71
N LYS A 679 -65.99 -25.76 23.86
CA LYS A 679 -64.59 -25.31 24.09
C LYS A 679 -64.51 -23.77 24.07
N ALA A 680 -65.05 -23.15 23.04
CA ALA A 680 -65.06 -21.67 22.91
C ALA A 680 -65.75 -20.98 24.12
N TYR A 681 -66.81 -21.56 24.63
CA TYR A 681 -67.45 -21.03 25.86
C TYR A 681 -66.51 -21.05 27.08
N VAL A 682 -65.84 -22.17 27.29
CA VAL A 682 -64.85 -22.30 28.38
C VAL A 682 -63.74 -21.32 28.23
N ASP A 683 -63.23 -21.18 27.05
CA ASP A 683 -62.11 -20.28 26.74
C ASP A 683 -62.53 -18.80 26.92
N ILE A 684 -63.70 -18.38 26.42
CA ILE A 684 -64.27 -17.04 26.67
C ILE A 684 -64.40 -16.75 28.15
N MET A 685 -64.99 -17.73 28.89
CA MET A 685 -65.20 -17.55 30.33
C MET A 685 -63.88 -17.47 31.13
N CYS A 686 -62.79 -18.00 30.57
CA CYS A 686 -61.45 -17.94 31.14
C CYS A 686 -60.77 -16.56 30.99
N ILE A 687 -61.28 -15.68 30.15
CA ILE A 687 -60.80 -14.32 30.00
C ILE A 687 -61.27 -13.44 31.16
N PRO A 688 -60.44 -12.94 32.06
CA PRO A 688 -60.83 -12.02 33.10
C PRO A 688 -61.24 -10.67 32.51
N SER A 689 -62.22 -10.01 33.18
CA SER A 689 -62.56 -8.65 32.78
C SER A 689 -61.40 -7.68 33.09
N GLN A 690 -61.35 -6.58 32.30
CA GLN A 690 -60.34 -5.51 32.51
C GLN A 690 -60.38 -4.97 33.94
N GLU A 691 -61.59 -4.84 34.54
CA GLU A 691 -61.73 -4.41 35.91
C GLU A 691 -61.09 -5.41 36.92
N THR A 692 -61.09 -6.68 36.59
CA THR A 692 -60.43 -7.72 37.40
C THR A 692 -58.93 -7.62 37.30
N LEU A 693 -58.40 -7.38 36.07
CA LEU A 693 -56.96 -7.19 35.87
C LEU A 693 -56.47 -5.91 36.53
N ASP A 694 -57.14 -4.79 36.34
CA ASP A 694 -56.82 -3.51 36.97
C ASP A 694 -56.82 -3.60 38.50
N ALA A 695 -57.80 -4.30 39.07
CA ALA A 695 -57.85 -4.50 40.51
C ALA A 695 -56.69 -5.39 41.00
N ALA A 696 -56.26 -6.36 40.22
CA ALA A 696 -55.16 -7.21 40.52
C ALA A 696 -53.81 -6.48 40.45
N VAL A 697 -53.61 -5.66 39.44
CA VAL A 697 -52.47 -4.76 39.31
C VAL A 697 -52.40 -3.78 40.45
N ALA A 698 -53.51 -3.08 40.73
CA ALA A 698 -53.60 -2.15 41.88
C ALA A 698 -53.31 -2.80 43.25
N GLN A 699 -53.65 -4.07 43.38
CA GLN A 699 -53.40 -4.82 44.62
C GLN A 699 -51.97 -5.36 44.72
N SER A 700 -51.35 -5.75 43.61
CA SER A 700 -50.10 -6.51 43.54
C SER A 700 -48.89 -5.64 43.17
N VAL A 701 -49.06 -4.63 42.30
CA VAL A 701 -48.01 -3.81 41.78
C VAL A 701 -47.89 -2.47 42.53
N GLU A 702 -48.99 -1.72 42.68
CA GLU A 702 -48.97 -0.37 43.31
C GLU A 702 -48.36 -0.33 44.73
N PRO A 703 -48.52 -1.34 45.62
CA PRO A 703 -47.97 -1.30 46.95
C PRO A 703 -46.48 -1.78 47.06
N MET A 704 -45.93 -2.32 45.97
CA MET A 704 -44.56 -2.86 45.97
C MET A 704 -43.51 -1.78 45.68
N SER A 705 -42.38 -1.89 46.34
CA SER A 705 -41.22 -1.05 45.99
C SER A 705 -40.50 -1.65 44.78
N PHE A 706 -39.80 -0.80 44.04
CA PHE A 706 -38.99 -1.23 42.90
C PHE A 706 -38.04 -2.40 43.25
N GLU A 707 -37.41 -2.32 44.43
CA GLU A 707 -36.48 -3.34 44.92
C GLU A 707 -37.18 -4.67 45.15
N ASP A 708 -38.42 -4.66 45.67
CA ASP A 708 -39.21 -5.88 45.88
C ASP A 708 -39.70 -6.49 44.54
N MET A 709 -40.07 -5.65 43.57
CA MET A 709 -40.40 -6.11 42.21
C MET A 709 -39.21 -6.81 41.55
N LEU A 710 -38.06 -6.14 41.57
CA LEU A 710 -36.83 -6.68 41.04
C LEU A 710 -36.45 -8.02 41.68
N GLU A 711 -36.56 -8.13 43.03
CA GLU A 711 -36.22 -9.35 43.70
C GLU A 711 -37.19 -10.50 43.40
N THR A 712 -38.45 -10.19 43.21
CA THR A 712 -39.47 -11.16 42.78
C THR A 712 -39.21 -11.67 41.38
N MET A 713 -38.86 -10.76 40.47
CA MET A 713 -38.48 -11.11 39.09
C MET A 713 -37.21 -11.93 39.00
N VAL A 714 -36.20 -11.55 39.79
CA VAL A 714 -34.93 -12.33 39.85
C VAL A 714 -35.21 -13.77 40.26
N MET A 715 -36.03 -13.99 41.29
CA MET A 715 -36.41 -15.36 41.73
C MET A 715 -37.20 -16.13 40.66
N ALA A 716 -38.15 -15.45 39.98
CA ALA A 716 -38.97 -16.07 38.94
C ALA A 716 -38.13 -16.46 37.71
N PHE A 717 -37.32 -15.57 37.19
CA PHE A 717 -36.46 -15.82 36.02
C PHE A 717 -35.32 -16.80 36.33
N SER A 718 -34.71 -16.73 37.51
CA SER A 718 -33.71 -17.70 37.96
C SER A 718 -34.28 -19.14 37.95
N GLN A 719 -35.49 -19.30 38.41
CA GLN A 719 -36.16 -20.58 38.46
C GLN A 719 -36.61 -21.08 37.07
N GLN A 720 -37.01 -20.14 36.19
CA GLN A 720 -37.48 -20.46 34.83
C GLN A 720 -36.32 -20.77 33.89
N MET A 721 -35.22 -20.01 34.00
CA MET A 721 -34.07 -20.11 33.09
C MET A 721 -32.96 -21.05 33.61
N GLY A 722 -33.03 -21.44 34.88
CA GLY A 722 -31.97 -22.24 35.54
C GLY A 722 -30.66 -21.49 35.75
N MET A 723 -30.70 -20.17 35.74
CA MET A 723 -29.54 -19.27 35.94
C MET A 723 -29.37 -18.94 37.43
N ALA A 724 -28.16 -18.51 37.81
CA ALA A 724 -27.89 -18.07 39.18
C ALA A 724 -28.58 -16.73 39.46
N GLU A 725 -29.17 -16.57 40.66
CA GLU A 725 -29.89 -15.33 41.03
C GLU A 725 -29.02 -14.06 40.86
N ASP A 726 -27.73 -14.16 41.15
CA ASP A 726 -26.81 -13.00 40.99
C ASP A 726 -26.63 -12.57 39.53
N GLU A 727 -26.66 -13.54 38.57
CA GLU A 727 -26.59 -13.25 37.14
C GLU A 727 -27.86 -12.59 36.64
N VAL A 728 -29.02 -13.15 37.00
CA VAL A 728 -30.33 -12.56 36.66
C VAL A 728 -30.50 -11.15 37.29
N ARG A 729 -30.05 -10.97 38.53
CA ARG A 729 -30.09 -9.67 39.21
C ARG A 729 -29.24 -8.63 38.51
N ASN A 730 -28.03 -9.00 38.04
CA ASN A 730 -27.21 -8.08 37.26
C ASN A 730 -27.82 -7.73 35.90
N TYR A 731 -28.49 -8.68 35.28
CA TYR A 731 -29.18 -8.46 34.01
C TYR A 731 -30.36 -7.50 34.16
N LEU A 732 -31.29 -7.80 35.07
CA LEU A 732 -32.46 -6.95 35.30
C LEU A 732 -32.09 -5.60 35.93
N GLY A 733 -31.07 -5.56 36.80
CA GLY A 733 -30.64 -4.30 37.43
C GLY A 733 -29.95 -3.31 36.47
N ALA A 734 -29.65 -3.73 35.25
CA ALA A 734 -29.15 -2.86 34.19
C ALA A 734 -30.28 -2.21 33.35
N MET A 735 -31.52 -2.67 33.49
CA MET A 735 -32.69 -2.12 32.80
C MET A 735 -33.19 -0.83 33.47
N PRO A 736 -33.82 0.10 32.74
CA PRO A 736 -34.53 1.24 33.30
C PRO A 736 -35.60 0.81 34.29
N GLU A 737 -35.83 1.60 35.32
CA GLU A 737 -36.80 1.31 36.39
C GLU A 737 -38.24 1.19 35.80
N GLU A 738 -38.56 1.95 34.77
CA GLU A 738 -39.86 1.98 34.08
C GLU A 738 -40.13 0.67 33.33
N ASP A 739 -39.09 0.11 32.66
CA ASP A 739 -39.17 -1.15 31.89
C ASP A 739 -39.37 -2.34 32.83
N ILE A 740 -38.76 -2.31 34.00
CA ILE A 740 -38.91 -3.35 35.02
C ILE A 740 -40.29 -3.33 35.63
N GLU A 741 -40.86 -2.14 35.88
CA GLU A 741 -42.24 -1.99 36.37
C GLU A 741 -43.24 -2.51 35.29
N GLU A 742 -43.02 -2.26 34.03
CA GLU A 742 -43.83 -2.75 32.93
C GLU A 742 -43.77 -4.27 32.85
N LEU A 743 -42.59 -4.86 32.81
CA LEU A 743 -42.35 -6.28 32.73
C LEU A 743 -42.93 -7.04 33.98
N PHE A 744 -42.80 -6.43 35.16
CA PHE A 744 -43.38 -6.99 36.38
C PHE A 744 -44.93 -6.95 36.30
N THR A 745 -45.48 -5.87 35.80
CA THR A 745 -46.92 -5.71 35.59
C THR A 745 -47.49 -6.77 34.65
N GLU A 746 -46.82 -6.99 33.52
CA GLU A 746 -47.15 -8.07 32.58
C GLU A 746 -47.11 -9.44 33.25
N MET A 747 -46.08 -9.73 34.03
CA MET A 747 -45.94 -11.01 34.73
C MET A 747 -47.08 -11.23 35.72
N VAL A 748 -47.47 -10.16 36.44
CA VAL A 748 -48.61 -10.21 37.38
C VAL A 748 -49.92 -10.46 36.61
N VAL A 749 -50.14 -9.76 35.48
CA VAL A 749 -51.33 -9.91 34.66
C VAL A 749 -51.44 -11.36 34.13
N GLU A 750 -50.36 -11.93 33.63
CA GLU A 750 -50.33 -13.31 33.14
C GLU A 750 -50.57 -14.32 34.25
N GLN A 751 -50.02 -14.11 35.45
CA GLN A 751 -50.30 -14.95 36.62
C GLN A 751 -51.77 -14.92 37.01
N VAL A 752 -52.39 -13.71 36.98
CA VAL A 752 -53.80 -13.55 37.27
C VAL A 752 -54.69 -14.20 36.23
N LYS A 753 -54.38 -14.09 34.94
CA LYS A 753 -55.07 -14.76 33.84
C LYS A 753 -55.04 -16.28 34.07
N MET A 754 -53.84 -16.88 34.38
CA MET A 754 -53.70 -18.30 34.64
C MET A 754 -54.52 -18.76 35.83
N GLN A 755 -54.47 -18.04 36.93
CA GLN A 755 -55.24 -18.39 38.15
C GLN A 755 -56.72 -18.29 37.92
N TYR A 756 -57.20 -17.27 37.26
CA TYR A 756 -58.57 -17.04 36.91
C TYR A 756 -59.10 -18.16 35.97
N ALA A 757 -58.35 -18.48 34.93
CA ALA A 757 -58.67 -19.56 34.02
C ALA A 757 -58.77 -20.92 34.71
N ALA A 758 -57.83 -21.22 35.62
CA ALA A 758 -57.87 -22.44 36.44
C ALA A 758 -59.10 -22.54 37.31
N GLN A 759 -59.49 -21.40 37.93
CA GLN A 759 -60.70 -21.34 38.75
C GLN A 759 -61.95 -21.55 37.91
N VAL A 760 -62.04 -20.89 36.77
CA VAL A 760 -63.19 -21.00 35.85
C VAL A 760 -63.31 -22.40 35.29
N LYS A 761 -62.23 -23.03 34.85
CA LYS A 761 -62.19 -24.39 34.36
C LYS A 761 -62.71 -25.37 35.42
N ALA A 762 -62.31 -25.18 36.69
CA ALA A 762 -62.77 -25.98 37.81
C ALA A 762 -64.29 -25.82 38.09
N GLN A 763 -64.84 -24.62 37.93
CA GLN A 763 -66.28 -24.34 38.08
C GLN A 763 -67.11 -24.97 36.94
N LEU A 764 -66.59 -24.93 35.70
CA LEU A 764 -67.28 -25.43 34.52
C LEU A 764 -67.13 -26.96 34.34
N ALA A 765 -66.22 -27.62 35.05
CA ALA A 765 -65.90 -29.01 34.91
C ALA A 765 -67.10 -29.97 35.18
N GLY A 766 -68.17 -29.49 35.80
CA GLY A 766 -69.36 -30.24 36.06
C GLY A 766 -70.41 -30.18 34.94
N MET A 767 -70.20 -29.34 33.89
CA MET A 767 -71.12 -29.19 32.78
C MET A 767 -70.69 -30.09 31.62
N ASN A 768 -71.67 -30.63 30.88
CA ASN A 768 -71.39 -31.38 29.66
C ASN A 768 -71.34 -30.46 28.43
N GLU A 769 -70.82 -30.96 27.28
CA GLU A 769 -70.64 -30.19 26.06
C GLU A 769 -71.94 -29.49 25.58
N MET A 770 -73.07 -30.20 25.58
CA MET A 770 -74.37 -29.60 25.19
C MET A 770 -74.79 -28.44 26.09
N GLN A 771 -74.51 -28.55 27.38
CA GLN A 771 -74.79 -27.47 28.33
C GLN A 771 -73.93 -26.24 28.13
N LEU A 772 -72.64 -26.45 27.86
CA LEU A 772 -71.66 -25.41 27.58
C LEU A 772 -71.98 -24.72 26.24
N ALA A 773 -72.23 -25.46 25.18
CA ALA A 773 -72.62 -24.92 23.88
C ALA A 773 -73.93 -24.13 23.93
N GLY A 774 -74.91 -24.65 24.68
CA GLY A 774 -76.17 -23.89 24.90
C GLY A 774 -75.95 -22.62 25.72
N ALA A 775 -75.05 -22.66 26.68
CA ALA A 775 -74.68 -21.44 27.45
C ALA A 775 -73.99 -20.38 26.58
N LEU A 776 -73.08 -20.79 25.65
CA LEU A 776 -72.47 -19.85 24.66
C LEU A 776 -73.56 -19.22 23.80
N THR A 777 -74.51 -20.02 23.26
CA THR A 777 -75.56 -19.50 22.37
C THR A 777 -76.45 -18.42 23.08
N MET A 778 -76.69 -18.64 24.36
CA MET A 778 -77.45 -17.60 25.15
C MET A 778 -76.54 -16.38 25.47
N ALA A 779 -75.30 -16.59 25.76
CA ALA A 779 -74.33 -15.53 26.09
C ALA A 779 -74.12 -14.60 24.91
N MET A 780 -74.03 -15.14 23.68
CA MET A 780 -73.84 -14.37 22.43
C MET A 780 -74.97 -13.31 22.22
N GLU A 781 -76.21 -13.54 22.74
CA GLU A 781 -77.24 -12.54 22.68
C GLU A 781 -77.02 -11.35 23.64
N THR A 782 -76.16 -11.50 24.59
CA THR A 782 -75.95 -10.51 25.64
C THR A 782 -74.55 -9.82 25.56
N TYR A 783 -73.65 -10.31 24.75
CA TYR A 783 -72.30 -9.67 24.61
C TYR A 783 -72.43 -8.37 23.85
N THR A 784 -71.64 -7.37 24.30
CA THR A 784 -71.50 -6.08 23.64
C THR A 784 -70.58 -6.18 22.42
N THR A 785 -70.58 -5.20 21.54
CA THR A 785 -69.69 -5.12 20.40
C THR A 785 -68.24 -5.14 20.85
N GLU A 786 -67.95 -4.36 21.89
CA GLU A 786 -66.58 -4.27 22.49
C GLU A 786 -66.15 -5.62 23.09
N GLN A 787 -67.03 -6.35 23.77
CA GLN A 787 -66.70 -7.65 24.30
C GLN A 787 -66.45 -8.66 23.18
N MET A 788 -67.29 -8.67 22.15
CA MET A 788 -67.10 -9.57 21.00
C MET A 788 -65.79 -9.24 20.24
N ALA A 789 -65.38 -7.97 20.18
CA ALA A 789 -64.12 -7.58 19.60
C ALA A 789 -62.91 -8.13 20.41
N VAL A 790 -62.97 -8.03 21.76
CA VAL A 790 -61.95 -8.64 22.64
C VAL A 790 -61.89 -10.16 22.47
N TYR A 791 -63.06 -10.82 22.40
CA TYR A 791 -63.11 -12.30 22.19
C TYR A 791 -62.68 -12.69 20.79
N TYR A 792 -62.84 -11.84 19.80
CA TYR A 792 -62.24 -12.02 18.47
C TYR A 792 -60.71 -12.12 18.56
N ASP A 793 -60.08 -11.17 19.23
CA ASP A 793 -58.60 -11.16 19.36
C ASP A 793 -58.05 -12.27 20.28
N GLU A 794 -58.81 -12.71 21.28
CA GLU A 794 -58.32 -13.69 22.30
C GLU A 794 -58.73 -15.13 22.02
N ILE A 795 -59.80 -15.38 21.23
CA ILE A 795 -60.37 -16.73 21.05
C ILE A 795 -60.19 -17.25 19.63
N LEU A 796 -60.17 -16.37 18.59
CA LEU A 796 -59.91 -16.86 17.26
C LEU A 796 -58.47 -17.40 17.16
N GLU A 797 -58.39 -18.48 16.49
CA GLU A 797 -57.10 -18.98 16.03
C GLU A 797 -56.78 -18.20 14.73
N PHE A 798 -55.61 -17.56 14.67
CA PHE A 798 -55.09 -16.89 13.50
C PHE A 798 -54.04 -17.80 12.82
N SER A 799 -53.77 -17.52 11.55
CA SER A 799 -52.64 -18.13 10.86
C SER A 799 -51.35 -17.65 11.48
N ASP A 800 -50.39 -18.55 11.63
CA ASP A 800 -49.01 -18.24 12.01
C ASP A 800 -48.24 -17.60 10.85
N SER A 801 -48.77 -17.60 9.62
CA SER A 801 -48.24 -17.00 8.42
C SER A 801 -48.87 -15.63 8.15
N THR A 802 -48.20 -14.82 7.35
CA THR A 802 -48.74 -13.54 6.82
C THR A 802 -49.25 -13.73 5.38
N TYR A 803 -50.00 -12.74 4.89
CA TYR A 803 -50.42 -12.72 3.50
C TYR A 803 -49.23 -12.72 2.52
N GLU A 804 -48.18 -11.95 2.86
CA GLU A 804 -46.98 -11.84 2.05
C GLU A 804 -46.14 -13.12 2.13
N ASP A 805 -46.02 -13.74 3.30
CA ASP A 805 -45.34 -15.02 3.46
C ASP A 805 -46.00 -16.13 2.61
N ASN A 806 -47.35 -16.16 2.58
CA ASN A 806 -48.05 -17.12 1.74
C ASN A 806 -47.79 -16.87 0.25
N LEU A 807 -47.77 -15.63 -0.21
CA LEU A 807 -47.45 -15.30 -1.59
C LEU A 807 -46.01 -15.67 -1.92
N ARG A 808 -45.07 -15.42 -1.01
CA ARG A 808 -43.65 -15.81 -1.16
C ARG A 808 -43.50 -17.32 -1.22
N MET A 809 -44.17 -18.04 -0.31
CA MET A 809 -44.15 -19.52 -0.28
C MET A 809 -44.75 -20.13 -1.55
N LEU A 810 -45.73 -19.47 -2.18
CA LEU A 810 -46.26 -19.84 -3.48
C LEU A 810 -45.37 -19.43 -4.66
N GLY A 811 -44.24 -18.73 -4.44
CA GLY A 811 -43.37 -18.22 -5.49
C GLY A 811 -43.93 -17.02 -6.28
N TYR A 812 -44.90 -16.28 -5.69
CA TYR A 812 -45.43 -15.05 -6.28
C TYR A 812 -44.50 -13.89 -5.98
N LEU A 813 -43.58 -13.63 -6.87
CA LEU A 813 -42.58 -12.56 -6.76
C LEU A 813 -42.72 -11.59 -7.94
N ASP A 814 -42.26 -10.35 -7.73
CA ASP A 814 -42.25 -9.34 -8.77
C ASP A 814 -40.82 -9.13 -9.27
N LEU A 815 -40.62 -9.28 -10.57
CA LEU A 815 -39.28 -9.05 -11.18
C LEU A 815 -38.83 -7.58 -11.11
N ASP A 816 -39.79 -6.65 -10.89
CA ASP A 816 -39.43 -5.23 -10.70
C ASP A 816 -38.94 -4.90 -9.28
N THR A 817 -39.18 -5.81 -8.31
CA THR A 817 -38.78 -5.65 -6.91
C THR A 817 -37.80 -6.74 -6.49
N PRO A 818 -36.51 -6.60 -6.81
CA PRO A 818 -35.50 -7.58 -6.41
C PRO A 818 -35.29 -7.58 -4.88
N ALA A 819 -34.93 -8.73 -4.32
CA ALA A 819 -34.54 -8.86 -2.91
C ALA A 819 -33.12 -8.30 -2.65
N SER A 820 -32.24 -8.42 -3.65
CA SER A 820 -30.95 -7.72 -3.64
C SER A 820 -30.49 -7.33 -5.04
N ILE A 821 -29.62 -6.32 -5.11
CA ILE A 821 -28.94 -5.87 -6.33
C ILE A 821 -27.44 -6.00 -6.09
N ASN A 822 -26.78 -6.82 -6.88
CA ASN A 822 -25.34 -7.03 -6.83
C ASN A 822 -24.68 -6.28 -7.98
N LEU A 823 -23.84 -5.27 -7.63
CA LEU A 823 -23.09 -4.45 -8.58
C LEU A 823 -21.63 -4.89 -8.61
N TYR A 824 -21.19 -5.42 -9.72
CA TYR A 824 -19.80 -5.89 -9.91
C TYR A 824 -18.96 -4.79 -10.53
N ALA A 825 -17.94 -4.33 -9.81
CA ALA A 825 -17.02 -3.32 -10.32
C ALA A 825 -15.98 -3.94 -11.27
N SER A 826 -15.58 -3.21 -12.30
CA SER A 826 -14.54 -3.67 -13.24
C SER A 826 -13.12 -3.53 -12.68
N SER A 827 -12.90 -2.67 -11.68
CA SER A 827 -11.64 -2.52 -10.92
C SER A 827 -11.90 -1.89 -9.54
N PHE A 828 -10.87 -1.88 -8.68
CA PHE A 828 -10.99 -1.26 -7.35
C PHE A 828 -11.22 0.26 -7.43
N GLU A 829 -10.58 0.94 -8.37
CA GLU A 829 -10.80 2.38 -8.60
C GLU A 829 -12.21 2.67 -9.11
N ASN A 830 -12.76 1.77 -9.92
CA ASN A 830 -14.10 1.89 -10.48
C ASN A 830 -15.22 1.60 -9.47
N LYS A 831 -14.90 0.93 -8.36
CA LYS A 831 -15.83 0.78 -7.25
C LYS A 831 -16.23 2.14 -6.66
N ASP A 832 -15.28 3.06 -6.50
CA ASP A 832 -15.57 4.42 -6.00
C ASP A 832 -16.57 5.16 -6.91
N VAL A 833 -16.52 4.89 -8.23
CA VAL A 833 -17.48 5.46 -9.21
C VAL A 833 -18.89 4.92 -8.97
N ILE A 834 -19.01 3.62 -8.64
CA ILE A 834 -20.32 3.02 -8.30
C ILE A 834 -20.85 3.62 -6.99
N GLU A 835 -19.99 3.80 -5.99
CA GLU A 835 -20.35 4.45 -4.72
C GLU A 835 -20.80 5.90 -4.93
N GLU A 836 -20.11 6.66 -5.80
CA GLU A 836 -20.54 8.02 -6.17
C GLU A 836 -21.89 8.03 -6.89
N ALA A 837 -22.20 7.03 -7.71
CA ALA A 837 -23.50 6.91 -8.36
C ALA A 837 -24.62 6.62 -7.35
N ILE A 838 -24.39 5.74 -6.36
CA ILE A 838 -25.33 5.50 -5.26
C ILE A 838 -25.53 6.78 -4.42
N ALA A 839 -24.42 7.47 -4.08
CA ALA A 839 -24.49 8.74 -3.36
C ALA A 839 -25.26 9.81 -4.15
N GLY A 840 -25.06 9.87 -5.47
CA GLY A 840 -25.80 10.77 -6.36
C GLY A 840 -27.30 10.46 -6.42
N TYR A 841 -27.69 9.19 -6.40
CA TYR A 841 -29.09 8.77 -6.26
C TYR A 841 -29.67 9.27 -4.92
N ASN A 842 -28.94 9.02 -3.83
CA ASN A 842 -29.34 9.40 -2.47
C ASN A 842 -29.47 10.91 -2.25
N GLU A 843 -28.78 11.74 -3.02
CA GLU A 843 -28.95 13.20 -3.00
C GLU A 843 -30.28 13.65 -3.66
N GLY A 844 -30.84 12.81 -4.54
CA GLY A 844 -32.04 13.12 -5.33
C GLY A 844 -33.34 12.63 -4.73
N VAL A 845 -33.33 11.84 -3.66
CA VAL A 845 -34.50 11.17 -3.06
C VAL A 845 -34.74 11.62 -1.61
N GLU A 846 -35.90 11.31 -1.04
CA GLU A 846 -36.20 11.58 0.37
C GLU A 846 -35.46 10.62 1.30
N GLU A 847 -35.36 10.96 2.61
CA GLU A 847 -34.54 10.22 3.58
C GLU A 847 -34.92 8.73 3.69
N LEU A 848 -36.18 8.39 3.55
CA LEU A 848 -36.70 7.02 3.61
C LEU A 848 -36.49 6.22 2.30
N GLU A 849 -36.12 6.87 1.22
CA GLU A 849 -35.91 6.27 -0.09
C GLU A 849 -34.41 6.08 -0.39
N LYS A 850 -33.52 6.45 0.54
CA LYS A 850 -32.09 6.34 0.40
C LYS A 850 -31.65 4.88 0.44
N ILE A 851 -30.73 4.53 -0.45
CA ILE A 851 -30.08 3.23 -0.48
C ILE A 851 -28.93 3.21 0.52
N THR A 852 -28.97 2.27 1.43
CA THR A 852 -27.91 1.95 2.39
C THR A 852 -27.27 0.60 2.10
N TYR A 853 -25.95 0.49 2.28
CA TYR A 853 -25.21 -0.75 2.04
C TYR A 853 -23.95 -0.80 2.90
N THR A 854 -23.40 -1.98 3.08
CA THR A 854 -22.10 -2.18 3.75
C THR A 854 -21.03 -2.64 2.77
N ASP A 855 -19.94 -1.90 2.68
CA ASP A 855 -18.76 -2.28 1.90
C ASP A 855 -17.80 -3.15 2.71
N TYR A 856 -18.04 -4.45 2.74
CA TYR A 856 -17.19 -5.41 3.47
C TYR A 856 -15.79 -5.52 2.88
N VAL A 857 -15.67 -5.48 1.55
CA VAL A 857 -14.38 -5.61 0.85
C VAL A 857 -13.49 -4.40 1.13
N GLY A 858 -14.04 -3.19 1.04
CA GLY A 858 -13.31 -1.96 1.35
C GLY A 858 -12.81 -1.91 2.79
N LEU A 859 -13.63 -2.32 3.75
CA LEU A 859 -13.24 -2.38 5.17
C LEU A 859 -12.09 -3.36 5.42
N MET A 860 -12.14 -4.57 4.85
CA MET A 860 -11.06 -5.55 4.99
C MET A 860 -9.77 -5.09 4.33
N MET A 861 -9.85 -4.54 3.10
CA MET A 861 -8.68 -4.16 2.30
C MET A 861 -8.00 -2.90 2.84
N SER A 862 -8.74 -1.95 3.39
CA SER A 862 -8.17 -0.76 4.03
C SER A 862 -7.27 -1.13 5.21
N SER A 863 -7.67 -2.12 6.00
CA SER A 863 -6.88 -2.65 7.13
C SER A 863 -5.59 -3.33 6.65
N ILE A 864 -5.67 -4.17 5.62
CA ILE A 864 -4.50 -4.86 5.03
C ILE A 864 -3.51 -3.85 4.46
N THR A 865 -3.98 -2.88 3.68
CA THR A 865 -3.16 -1.83 3.08
C THR A 865 -2.44 -0.99 4.16
N THR A 866 -3.12 -0.67 5.24
CA THR A 866 -2.55 0.08 6.38
C THR A 866 -1.43 -0.71 7.06
N ILE A 867 -1.60 -2.01 7.28
CA ILE A 867 -0.58 -2.88 7.87
C ILE A 867 0.65 -2.94 6.96
N ILE A 868 0.48 -3.13 5.66
CA ILE A 868 1.57 -3.22 4.69
C ILE A 868 2.34 -1.92 4.59
N ASN A 869 1.64 -0.79 4.51
CA ASN A 869 2.26 0.53 4.50
C ASN A 869 3.06 0.77 5.79
N SER A 870 2.55 0.38 6.94
CA SER A 870 3.23 0.50 8.23
C SER A 870 4.51 -0.32 8.26
N ILE A 871 4.48 -1.58 7.81
CA ILE A 871 5.67 -2.44 7.69
C ILE A 871 6.68 -1.83 6.73
N THR A 872 6.23 -1.36 5.57
CA THR A 872 7.07 -0.72 4.54
C THR A 872 7.77 0.53 5.08
N TYR A 873 7.06 1.40 5.81
CA TYR A 873 7.66 2.59 6.43
C TYR A 873 8.72 2.24 7.48
N VAL A 874 8.48 1.23 8.30
CA VAL A 874 9.46 0.75 9.29
C VAL A 874 10.71 0.22 8.57
N LEU A 875 10.55 -0.58 7.52
CA LEU A 875 11.67 -1.09 6.73
C LEU A 875 12.46 0.03 6.03
N ILE A 876 11.79 1.02 5.47
CA ILE A 876 12.42 2.21 4.88
C ILE A 876 13.22 2.98 5.94
N ALA A 877 12.69 3.14 7.15
CA ALA A 877 13.40 3.80 8.24
C ALA A 877 14.70 3.08 8.62
N PHE A 878 14.71 1.75 8.72
CA PHE A 878 15.92 0.96 8.97
C PHE A 878 16.95 1.13 7.86
N VAL A 879 16.54 1.15 6.60
CA VAL A 879 17.45 1.30 5.48
C VAL A 879 17.96 2.73 5.34
N ALA A 880 17.18 3.73 5.73
CA ALA A 880 17.65 5.11 5.79
C ALA A 880 18.90 5.24 6.71
N ILE A 881 18.93 4.52 7.82
CA ILE A 881 20.11 4.43 8.69
C ILE A 881 21.31 3.85 7.90
N SER A 882 21.11 2.77 7.15
CA SER A 882 22.15 2.16 6.32
C SER A 882 22.71 3.12 5.27
N LEU A 883 21.85 3.95 4.66
CA LEU A 883 22.29 5.00 3.72
C LEU A 883 23.15 6.06 4.39
N VAL A 884 22.80 6.49 5.59
CA VAL A 884 23.60 7.46 6.38
C VAL A 884 24.99 6.85 6.64
N VAL A 885 25.06 5.60 7.08
CA VAL A 885 26.33 4.91 7.33
C VAL A 885 27.15 4.78 6.04
N SER A 886 26.54 4.37 4.91
CA SER A 886 27.21 4.33 3.59
C SER A 886 27.74 5.70 3.18
N SER A 887 26.96 6.77 3.38
CA SER A 887 27.37 8.14 3.08
C SER A 887 28.58 8.57 3.89
N ILE A 888 28.58 8.28 5.19
CA ILE A 888 29.73 8.56 6.08
C ILE A 888 30.95 7.79 5.61
N MET A 889 30.80 6.50 5.30
CA MET A 889 31.90 5.65 4.81
C MET A 889 32.52 6.20 3.53
N ILE A 890 31.70 6.61 2.54
CA ILE A 890 32.18 7.27 1.32
C ILE A 890 32.92 8.55 1.64
N GLY A 891 32.42 9.34 2.57
CA GLY A 891 33.09 10.56 3.04
C GLY A 891 34.46 10.28 3.63
N VAL A 892 34.60 9.28 4.48
CA VAL A 892 35.90 8.86 5.09
C VAL A 892 36.87 8.35 4.01
N ILE A 893 36.42 7.48 3.09
CA ILE A 893 37.28 6.95 2.02
C ILE A 893 37.74 8.10 1.10
N THR A 894 36.86 9.05 0.80
CA THR A 894 37.23 10.22 0.00
C THR A 894 38.23 11.11 0.75
N LEU A 895 38.11 11.27 2.07
CA LEU A 895 39.05 12.01 2.90
C LEU A 895 40.44 11.36 2.89
N ILE A 896 40.51 10.02 3.01
CA ILE A 896 41.75 9.25 2.90
C ILE A 896 42.37 9.45 1.50
N SER A 897 41.54 9.40 0.43
CA SER A 897 42.01 9.66 -0.93
C SER A 897 42.61 11.06 -1.09
N VAL A 898 42.03 12.07 -0.45
CA VAL A 898 42.57 13.44 -0.40
C VAL A 898 43.94 13.48 0.30
N GLN A 899 44.09 12.78 1.42
CA GLN A 899 45.37 12.71 2.15
C GLN A 899 46.48 12.05 1.33
N GLU A 900 46.21 10.94 0.68
CA GLU A 900 47.19 10.26 -0.19
C GLU A 900 47.63 11.10 -1.40
N ARG A 901 46.76 12.02 -1.86
CA ARG A 901 47.00 12.86 -3.03
C ARG A 901 47.43 14.30 -2.66
N THR A 902 47.91 14.50 -1.40
CA THR A 902 48.29 15.83 -0.91
C THR A 902 49.35 16.46 -1.81
N LYS A 903 50.35 15.69 -2.28
CA LYS A 903 51.39 16.19 -3.20
C LYS A 903 50.85 16.61 -4.56
N GLU A 904 49.92 15.86 -5.16
CA GLU A 904 49.26 16.24 -6.42
C GLU A 904 48.44 17.52 -6.27
N ILE A 905 47.72 17.67 -5.14
CA ILE A 905 46.98 18.89 -4.80
C ILE A 905 47.95 20.09 -4.66
N GLY A 906 49.12 19.88 -4.01
CA GLY A 906 50.18 20.84 -3.90
C GLY A 906 50.70 21.33 -5.27
N ILE A 907 50.98 20.41 -6.19
CA ILE A 907 51.39 20.70 -7.56
C ILE A 907 50.33 21.55 -8.29
N LEU A 908 49.06 21.12 -8.23
CA LEU A 908 47.98 21.84 -8.87
C LEU A 908 47.84 23.28 -8.32
N ARG A 909 47.94 23.44 -7.00
CA ARG A 909 47.82 24.73 -6.34
C ARG A 909 49.04 25.62 -6.67
N ALA A 910 50.27 25.07 -6.74
CA ALA A 910 51.47 25.76 -7.09
C ALA A 910 51.45 26.31 -8.55
N ILE A 911 50.81 25.54 -9.48
CA ILE A 911 50.62 25.98 -10.88
C ILE A 911 49.46 26.98 -11.00
N GLY A 912 48.76 27.32 -9.91
CA GLY A 912 47.71 28.34 -9.88
C GLY A 912 46.26 27.78 -9.96
N ALA A 913 46.02 26.53 -9.64
CA ALA A 913 44.65 26.00 -9.49
C ALA A 913 43.93 26.71 -8.34
N SER A 914 42.77 27.28 -8.63
CA SER A 914 41.93 27.94 -7.61
C SER A 914 41.36 26.88 -6.62
N LYS A 915 41.04 27.34 -5.41
CA LYS A 915 40.36 26.50 -4.41
C LYS A 915 39.07 25.86 -4.99
N LYS A 916 38.36 26.62 -5.87
CA LYS A 916 37.15 26.11 -6.55
C LYS A 916 37.48 25.03 -7.56
N ASN A 917 38.58 25.14 -8.33
CA ASN A 917 38.98 24.14 -9.31
C ASN A 917 39.34 22.79 -8.62
N VAL A 918 40.06 22.85 -7.51
CA VAL A 918 40.42 21.66 -6.72
C VAL A 918 39.15 21.02 -6.12
N SER A 919 38.28 21.83 -5.49
CA SER A 919 37.01 21.34 -4.94
C SER A 919 36.11 20.73 -6.03
N SER A 920 36.00 21.38 -7.21
CA SER A 920 35.21 20.87 -8.34
C SER A 920 35.72 19.53 -8.87
N MET A 921 37.04 19.32 -8.88
CA MET A 921 37.63 18.06 -9.30
C MET A 921 37.26 16.90 -8.34
N PHE A 922 37.33 17.14 -7.01
CA PHE A 922 36.93 16.12 -6.03
C PHE A 922 35.41 15.92 -5.99
N ASN A 923 34.59 16.99 -6.15
CA ASN A 923 33.14 16.83 -6.28
C ASN A 923 32.76 16.04 -7.55
N ALA A 924 33.46 16.23 -8.67
CA ALA A 924 33.26 15.42 -9.86
C ALA A 924 33.62 13.95 -9.63
N GLU A 925 34.67 13.68 -8.83
CA GLU A 925 35.04 12.32 -8.43
C GLU A 925 33.94 11.65 -7.60
N THR A 926 33.36 12.36 -6.63
CA THR A 926 32.26 11.83 -5.81
C THR A 926 30.98 11.61 -6.61
N VAL A 927 30.66 12.48 -7.57
CA VAL A 927 29.53 12.27 -8.50
C VAL A 927 29.71 11.01 -9.35
N ILE A 928 30.91 10.77 -9.86
CA ILE A 928 31.20 9.55 -10.64
C ILE A 928 31.06 8.31 -9.77
N ILE A 929 31.60 8.34 -8.55
CA ILE A 929 31.48 7.22 -7.58
C ILE A 929 30.00 7.00 -7.25
N GLY A 930 29.21 8.02 -6.99
CA GLY A 930 27.78 7.93 -6.72
C GLY A 930 27.01 7.32 -7.86
N PHE A 931 27.29 7.75 -9.08
CA PHE A 931 26.65 7.22 -10.27
C PHE A 931 26.99 5.73 -10.49
N THR A 932 28.27 5.36 -10.36
CA THR A 932 28.69 3.95 -10.45
C THR A 932 28.13 3.10 -9.33
N SER A 933 28.09 3.61 -8.08
CA SER A 933 27.48 2.93 -6.93
C SER A 933 25.97 2.70 -7.12
N GLY A 934 25.24 3.71 -7.63
CA GLY A 934 23.84 3.59 -7.95
C GLY A 934 23.55 2.53 -9.00
N ILE A 935 24.32 2.54 -10.10
CA ILE A 935 24.18 1.52 -11.15
C ILE A 935 24.51 0.12 -10.61
N PHE A 936 25.62 -0.03 -9.86
CA PHE A 936 25.95 -1.31 -9.25
C PHE A 936 24.84 -1.77 -8.29
N GLY A 937 24.30 -0.86 -7.47
CA GLY A 937 23.19 -1.16 -6.58
C GLY A 937 21.99 -1.72 -7.33
N VAL A 938 21.52 -1.03 -8.36
CA VAL A 938 20.38 -1.43 -9.18
C VAL A 938 20.63 -2.76 -9.90
N VAL A 939 21.77 -2.92 -10.56
CA VAL A 939 22.12 -4.16 -11.29
C VAL A 939 22.19 -5.36 -10.36
N ILE A 940 22.81 -5.20 -9.19
CA ILE A 940 22.89 -6.28 -8.20
C ILE A 940 21.50 -6.61 -7.66
N THR A 941 20.64 -5.62 -7.46
CA THR A 941 19.25 -5.84 -7.02
C THR A 941 18.48 -6.68 -8.04
N TYR A 942 18.52 -6.35 -9.32
CA TYR A 942 17.89 -7.18 -10.36
C TYR A 942 18.40 -8.63 -10.37
N ILE A 943 19.70 -8.82 -10.14
CA ILE A 943 20.28 -10.17 -10.04
C ILE A 943 19.78 -10.88 -8.78
N LEU A 944 19.63 -10.18 -7.66
CA LEU A 944 19.17 -10.74 -6.39
C LEU A 944 17.65 -11.00 -6.38
N CYS A 945 16.85 -10.26 -7.15
CA CYS A 945 15.42 -10.53 -7.28
C CYS A 945 15.15 -11.95 -7.82
N ILE A 946 16.01 -12.48 -8.70
CA ILE A 946 15.84 -13.84 -9.24
C ILE A 946 15.82 -14.92 -8.13
N PRO A 947 16.85 -15.09 -7.28
CA PRO A 947 16.79 -16.06 -6.19
C PRO A 947 15.77 -15.69 -5.12
N ILE A 948 15.45 -14.41 -4.92
CA ILE A 948 14.46 -13.98 -3.95
C ILE A 948 13.06 -14.43 -4.40
N ASN A 949 12.71 -14.32 -5.68
CA ASN A 949 11.44 -14.79 -6.19
C ASN A 949 11.29 -16.30 -6.02
N ILE A 950 12.34 -17.08 -6.32
CA ILE A 950 12.34 -18.52 -6.06
C ILE A 950 12.09 -18.85 -4.58
N ILE A 951 12.68 -18.08 -3.67
CA ILE A 951 12.49 -18.26 -2.21
C ILE A 951 11.07 -17.82 -1.80
N LEU A 952 10.60 -16.70 -2.32
CA LEU A 952 9.24 -16.21 -2.05
C LEU A 952 8.20 -17.26 -2.47
N HIS A 953 8.26 -17.74 -3.69
CA HIS A 953 7.34 -18.77 -4.19
C HIS A 953 7.41 -20.06 -3.34
N ALA A 954 8.62 -20.49 -2.95
CA ALA A 954 8.80 -21.69 -2.14
C ALA A 954 8.30 -21.57 -0.69
N VAL A 955 8.36 -20.36 -0.10
CA VAL A 955 7.97 -20.12 1.30
C VAL A 955 6.49 -19.77 1.42
N THR A 956 5.96 -18.99 0.47
CA THR A 956 4.56 -18.52 0.51
C THR A 956 3.61 -19.48 -0.20
N GLY A 957 4.10 -20.31 -1.12
CA GLY A 957 3.25 -21.10 -2.02
C GLY A 957 2.58 -20.28 -3.14
N ILE A 958 2.83 -18.98 -3.19
CA ILE A 958 2.16 -18.05 -4.12
C ILE A 958 3.03 -17.85 -5.36
N GLY A 959 2.56 -18.35 -6.51
CA GLY A 959 3.31 -18.27 -7.79
C GLY A 959 3.44 -16.87 -8.38
N ASN A 960 2.52 -15.98 -8.07
CA ASN A 960 2.43 -14.64 -8.66
C ASN A 960 3.05 -13.53 -7.78
N LEU A 961 3.68 -13.87 -6.63
CA LEU A 961 4.31 -12.90 -5.75
C LEU A 961 5.77 -12.67 -6.16
N ASP A 962 6.01 -11.73 -7.04
CA ASP A 962 7.33 -11.41 -7.58
C ASP A 962 7.89 -10.08 -7.04
N ALA A 963 9.13 -10.11 -6.52
CA ALA A 963 9.86 -8.87 -6.21
C ALA A 963 10.29 -8.19 -7.52
N ILE A 964 9.68 -7.07 -7.84
CA ILE A 964 9.89 -6.32 -9.08
C ILE A 964 10.35 -4.89 -8.75
N LEU A 965 11.48 -4.48 -9.32
CA LEU A 965 11.95 -3.09 -9.20
C LEU A 965 11.56 -2.29 -10.45
N PRO A 966 10.60 -1.33 -10.37
CA PRO A 966 10.21 -0.51 -11.51
C PRO A 966 11.38 0.34 -12.03
N LEU A 967 11.50 0.49 -13.34
CA LEU A 967 12.56 1.29 -13.99
C LEU A 967 12.59 2.76 -13.52
N PRO A 968 11.46 3.47 -13.33
CA PRO A 968 11.47 4.82 -12.77
C PRO A 968 12.08 4.88 -11.37
N VAL A 969 11.74 3.93 -10.49
CA VAL A 969 12.30 3.84 -9.13
C VAL A 969 13.80 3.56 -9.18
N ALA A 970 14.25 2.67 -10.06
CA ALA A 970 15.67 2.42 -10.28
C ALA A 970 16.42 3.70 -10.68
N GLY A 971 15.84 4.54 -11.55
CA GLY A 971 16.37 5.84 -11.92
C GLY A 971 16.46 6.82 -10.75
N ILE A 972 15.42 6.88 -9.92
CA ILE A 972 15.39 7.70 -8.70
C ILE A 972 16.47 7.26 -7.71
N LEU A 973 16.66 5.95 -7.50
CA LEU A 973 17.68 5.42 -6.61
C LEU A 973 19.11 5.76 -7.07
N VAL A 974 19.38 5.74 -8.38
CA VAL A 974 20.66 6.22 -8.92
C VAL A 974 20.83 7.73 -8.64
N ALA A 975 19.80 8.54 -8.80
CA ALA A 975 19.85 9.97 -8.51
C ALA A 975 20.10 10.23 -7.00
N ILE A 976 19.43 9.50 -6.13
CA ILE A 976 19.66 9.55 -4.67
C ILE A 976 21.11 9.17 -4.32
N SER A 977 21.65 8.12 -4.93
CA SER A 977 23.04 7.71 -4.76
C SER A 977 24.01 8.84 -5.11
N VAL A 978 23.79 9.52 -6.23
CA VAL A 978 24.61 10.67 -6.66
C VAL A 978 24.51 11.82 -5.68
N LEU A 979 23.32 12.16 -5.22
CA LEU A 979 23.10 13.25 -4.24
C LEU A 979 23.79 12.96 -2.92
N LEU A 980 23.61 11.77 -2.35
CA LEU A 980 24.22 11.35 -1.09
C LEU A 980 25.76 11.38 -1.15
N THR A 981 26.34 10.86 -2.24
CA THR A 981 27.79 10.88 -2.41
C THR A 981 28.34 12.28 -2.63
N LEU A 982 27.58 13.15 -3.29
CA LEU A 982 27.94 14.56 -3.43
C LEU A 982 27.95 15.26 -2.06
N PHE A 983 26.94 15.05 -1.23
CA PHE A 983 26.92 15.59 0.14
C PHE A 983 28.07 15.07 0.99
N ALA A 984 28.32 13.76 0.96
CA ALA A 984 29.46 13.12 1.65
C ALA A 984 30.81 13.69 1.21
N GLY A 985 30.93 14.06 -0.07
CA GLY A 985 32.14 14.63 -0.67
C GLY A 985 32.42 16.08 -0.35
N ILE A 986 31.44 16.87 0.15
CA ILE A 986 31.61 18.31 0.41
C ILE A 986 32.73 18.58 1.41
N ILE A 987 32.81 17.86 2.51
CA ILE A 987 33.81 18.04 3.55
C ILE A 987 35.22 17.68 3.02
N PRO A 988 35.44 16.47 2.41
CA PRO A 988 36.73 16.14 1.83
C PRO A 988 37.20 17.12 0.73
N SER A 989 36.29 17.53 -0.15
CA SER A 989 36.63 18.44 -1.25
C SER A 989 37.02 19.85 -0.76
N LYS A 990 36.36 20.34 0.28
CA LYS A 990 36.77 21.59 0.96
C LYS A 990 38.10 21.46 1.69
N SER A 991 38.36 20.30 2.31
CA SER A 991 39.65 20.00 2.95
C SER A 991 40.80 19.99 1.92
N ALA A 992 40.58 19.31 0.77
CA ALA A 992 41.54 19.33 -0.34
C ALA A 992 41.85 20.74 -0.83
N ALA A 993 40.82 21.59 -1.00
CA ALA A 993 40.94 22.95 -1.47
C ALA A 993 41.70 23.88 -0.50
N LYS A 994 41.70 23.58 0.79
CA LYS A 994 42.36 24.37 1.85
C LYS A 994 43.82 23.99 2.06
N LYS A 995 44.34 22.91 1.45
CA LYS A 995 45.75 22.51 1.61
C LYS A 995 46.71 23.60 1.15
N ASP A 996 47.69 23.88 1.98
CA ASP A 996 48.78 24.82 1.65
C ASP A 996 49.71 24.20 0.60
N PRO A 997 50.01 24.92 -0.52
CA PRO A 997 50.84 24.37 -1.57
C PRO A 997 52.29 24.09 -1.11
N VAL A 998 52.90 24.90 -0.24
CA VAL A 998 54.28 24.70 0.22
C VAL A 998 54.38 23.48 1.11
N VAL A 999 53.42 23.34 2.07
CA VAL A 999 53.38 22.20 2.98
C VAL A 999 53.08 20.92 2.19
N ALA A 1000 52.17 20.99 1.23
CA ALA A 1000 51.76 19.83 0.44
C ALA A 1000 52.86 19.32 -0.51
N LEU A 1001 53.77 20.19 -0.99
CA LEU A 1001 54.91 19.82 -1.82
C LEU A 1001 56.08 19.23 -1.04
N ARG A 1002 56.16 19.53 0.29
CA ARG A 1002 57.20 19.02 1.19
C ARG A 1002 56.82 17.67 1.86
N THR A 1003 55.54 17.28 1.82
CA THR A 1003 55.13 15.95 2.30
C THR A 1003 55.68 14.87 1.38
N GLU A 1004 56.46 13.95 1.90
CA GLU A 1004 56.99 12.75 1.20
C GLU A 1004 55.89 11.72 0.90
#